data_f498f44659076381d4a8003037613f20
#
_entry.id   f498f44659076381d4a8003037613f20
#
_cell.length_a   1.000
_cell.length_b   1.000
_cell.length_c   1.000
_cell.angle_alpha   90.00
_cell.angle_beta   90.00
_cell.angle_gamma   90.00
#
_symmetry.space_group_name_H-M   'P 1'
#
loop_
_entity.id
_entity.type
_entity.pdbx_description
1 polymer ?
#
loop_
_entity_poly.entity_id
_entity_poly.type
_entity_poly.pdbx_seq_one_letter_code
_entity_poly.pdbx_strand_id
1 'polypeptide(L)'
;MYKELYNKTTTKIMVLGAGCSIVTQPTAQASHLWNLLQLSYSSASPKLSERDLFPKFFRMFPPETVFNVVKFAMLRHFNWHKVATLHQTIELFSLPTADFLTGARMNGIEIIASESFSEDPSLQVTNLKKQGARIIIGNFYENKARQVFCQAYKDGLYGEKYVWIITGWYSNEWWRVRDPDHPHDCTSEQMDEAVRGYFTTDALPLSLAQHPGVSGKTTEQFWEEYTDYVGGNPETLSGYQEAPYGYDSVWTIALMLHEAEEILQRMNPPKSIADFSYEDDEIADIFYHIMNKTNFEGVSGPVQFTAVGDRKGLMQVERQIGNTEVRVGIYDPSRSPGDELTWSQENPITWKGGRPPLDSIIERETRVNISVAIFIVMTALAVSGIVMAVAFLAFNIKYRAKRYIKMSSPKMNNLILGGGILAYLSIIFPGVDSIDIDDVTFLWMCRSNTWTLAIGFSMAFGAMFTKTWRVHRIFTTKTAMRTMIKDYQLYGVVMVLIILDIIVFSLREIFDPIFLNVQTSRQNQDEDVVLVLLRRTCTSHFVVYWNGSLFVLNGLLLIFGAFLAWETRKVTVPALNDSKYIGMSVYNVVVLSFVGVPVSLVLDDVNAHYAIIANFVFFATTLTLCMVFVPKLRVRNEVEPKGTMFSTMGNSHNHHSITEPESNKKIRMLSDRIENLQDRLDKKNHRIKELESCVIPSSDGTKGECSSELSTDRGEEALEQPGPSGHR
;
A
#
# COMPACT_ATOMS: atom_id res chain seq x y z
N MET A 1 34.15 41.71 -33.40
CA MET A 1 33.19 42.11 -34.44
C MET A 1 33.07 43.62 -34.57
N TYR A 2 32.55 44.38 -33.62
CA TYR A 2 32.31 45.83 -33.76
C TYR A 2 33.51 46.62 -34.19
N LYS A 3 34.73 46.39 -33.64
CA LYS A 3 35.94 47.04 -34.01
C LYS A 3 36.26 46.89 -35.52
N GLU A 4 36.02 45.71 -36.07
CA GLU A 4 36.26 45.42 -37.49
C GLU A 4 35.18 46.00 -38.39
N LEU A 5 33.93 46.11 -37.94
CA LEU A 5 32.84 46.74 -38.69
C LEU A 5 32.98 48.26 -38.74
N TYR A 6 33.56 48.90 -37.71
CA TYR A 6 33.88 50.31 -37.70
C TYR A 6 35.13 50.66 -38.54
N ASN A 7 35.95 49.66 -38.89
CA ASN A 7 37.11 49.87 -39.73
C ASN A 7 36.69 50.09 -41.22
N LYS A 8 36.62 51.31 -41.64
CA LYS A 8 36.17 51.72 -43.00
C LYS A 8 37.09 51.31 -44.11
N THR A 9 38.26 50.72 -43.87
CA THR A 9 39.25 50.36 -44.91
C THR A 9 38.80 49.16 -45.75
N THR A 10 37.94 48.26 -45.20
CA THR A 10 37.38 47.10 -45.91
C THR A 10 35.96 46.85 -45.45
N THR A 11 34.98 46.92 -46.34
CA THR A 11 33.62 46.58 -46.13
C THR A 11 33.51 45.04 -45.96
N LYS A 12 32.83 44.53 -44.89
CA LYS A 12 32.55 43.10 -44.68
C LYS A 12 31.22 42.77 -45.35
N ILE A 13 31.13 41.63 -46.01
CA ILE A 13 29.94 41.21 -46.75
C ILE A 13 29.06 40.39 -45.96
N MET A 14 29.62 39.55 -45.05
CA MET A 14 28.88 38.59 -44.26
C MET A 14 29.63 38.25 -42.95
N VAL A 15 28.93 37.71 -41.96
CA VAL A 15 29.53 37.18 -40.73
C VAL A 15 29.42 35.65 -40.76
N LEU A 16 30.56 34.94 -40.75
CA LEU A 16 30.62 33.50 -40.56
C LEU A 16 30.91 33.19 -39.10
N GLY A 17 30.03 32.38 -38.45
CA GLY A 17 30.13 32.03 -37.05
C GLY A 17 29.07 32.76 -36.19
N ALA A 18 29.12 32.69 -34.87
CA ALA A 18 30.01 31.88 -34.06
C ALA A 18 29.50 30.43 -33.95
N GLY A 19 30.31 29.55 -33.32
CA GLY A 19 29.86 28.17 -32.99
C GLY A 19 28.89 28.16 -31.80
N CYS A 20 29.26 28.85 -30.69
CA CYS A 20 28.44 28.85 -29.50
C CYS A 20 27.25 29.83 -29.55
N SER A 21 26.05 29.40 -29.22
CA SER A 21 24.81 30.19 -29.24
C SER A 21 24.91 31.48 -28.40
N ILE A 22 25.57 31.44 -27.25
CA ILE A 22 25.76 32.60 -26.37
C ILE A 22 26.57 33.73 -27.03
N VAL A 23 27.46 33.40 -27.95
CA VAL A 23 28.24 34.38 -28.74
C VAL A 23 27.47 34.80 -29.99
N THR A 24 26.74 33.87 -30.60
CA THR A 24 25.98 34.10 -31.83
C THR A 24 24.79 35.03 -31.61
N GLN A 25 24.05 34.89 -30.50
CA GLN A 25 22.88 35.74 -30.22
C GLN A 25 23.22 37.25 -30.27
N PRO A 26 24.17 37.78 -29.48
CA PRO A 26 24.46 39.21 -29.52
C PRO A 26 25.09 39.66 -30.86
N THR A 27 25.84 38.80 -31.56
CA THR A 27 26.40 39.13 -32.85
C THR A 27 25.37 39.14 -33.97
N ALA A 28 24.43 38.17 -33.99
CA ALA A 28 23.34 38.10 -34.95
C ALA A 28 22.29 39.22 -34.74
N GLN A 29 22.04 39.57 -33.49
CA GLN A 29 21.17 40.68 -33.13
C GLN A 29 21.76 42.03 -33.56
N ALA A 30 23.07 42.14 -33.63
CA ALA A 30 23.75 43.37 -34.06
C ALA A 30 24.03 43.40 -35.54
N SER A 31 24.39 42.29 -36.20
CA SER A 31 24.85 42.24 -37.59
C SER A 31 23.85 42.82 -38.59
N HIS A 32 22.53 42.62 -38.34
CA HIS A 32 21.50 43.18 -39.22
C HIS A 32 21.47 44.70 -39.26
N LEU A 33 21.99 45.39 -38.24
CA LEU A 33 22.11 46.86 -38.23
C LEU A 33 23.12 47.38 -39.27
N TRP A 34 23.99 46.53 -39.74
CA TRP A 34 24.94 46.80 -40.87
C TRP A 34 24.54 46.06 -42.15
N ASN A 35 23.27 45.63 -42.24
CA ASN A 35 22.78 44.83 -43.36
C ASN A 35 23.54 43.54 -43.63
N LEU A 36 24.26 43.01 -42.63
CA LEU A 36 25.04 41.78 -42.74
C LEU A 36 24.23 40.55 -42.41
N LEU A 37 24.28 39.56 -43.29
CA LEU A 37 23.83 38.22 -42.98
C LEU A 37 24.85 37.55 -42.07
N GLN A 38 24.34 36.75 -41.12
CA GLN A 38 25.20 35.91 -40.30
C GLN A 38 24.83 34.44 -40.51
N LEU A 39 25.85 33.62 -40.84
CA LEU A 39 25.72 32.16 -40.97
C LEU A 39 26.53 31.50 -39.88
N SER A 40 25.86 30.77 -39.00
CA SER A 40 26.50 29.95 -37.94
C SER A 40 26.62 28.50 -38.37
N TYR A 41 27.75 27.85 -38.06
CA TYR A 41 27.97 26.46 -38.39
C TYR A 41 27.53 25.48 -37.26
N SER A 42 27.32 25.96 -36.00
CA SER A 42 27.09 25.06 -34.87
C SER A 42 26.09 25.58 -33.79
N SER A 43 25.55 26.80 -33.96
CA SER A 43 24.66 27.36 -32.91
C SER A 43 23.29 26.69 -32.85
N ALA A 44 22.98 26.03 -31.77
CA ALA A 44 21.77 25.17 -31.59
C ALA A 44 20.65 25.80 -30.75
N SER A 45 20.80 27.03 -30.18
CA SER A 45 19.72 27.62 -29.37
C SER A 45 18.45 27.86 -30.20
N PRO A 46 17.27 27.38 -29.76
CA PRO A 46 16.00 27.60 -30.45
C PRO A 46 15.63 29.08 -30.58
N LYS A 47 16.11 29.93 -29.69
CA LYS A 47 15.83 31.36 -29.73
C LYS A 47 16.33 32.04 -31.01
N LEU A 48 17.40 31.52 -31.59
CA LEU A 48 17.94 32.06 -32.87
C LEU A 48 17.00 31.88 -34.06
N SER A 49 15.93 31.09 -33.93
CA SER A 49 14.87 30.97 -34.94
C SER A 49 13.83 32.09 -34.87
N GLU A 50 13.89 32.98 -33.85
CA GLU A 50 12.98 34.12 -33.74
C GLU A 50 13.36 35.23 -34.75
N ARG A 51 12.69 35.26 -35.92
CA ARG A 51 12.98 36.22 -37.00
C ARG A 51 12.87 37.69 -36.60
N ASP A 52 11.99 38.02 -35.67
CA ASP A 52 11.82 39.37 -35.16
C ASP A 52 13.07 39.89 -34.45
N LEU A 53 13.81 38.97 -33.79
CA LEU A 53 15.07 39.29 -33.10
C LEU A 53 16.31 39.08 -33.96
N PHE A 54 16.26 38.12 -34.89
CA PHE A 54 17.41 37.71 -35.73
C PHE A 54 17.01 37.65 -37.21
N PRO A 55 16.65 38.78 -37.84
CA PRO A 55 16.05 38.81 -39.16
C PRO A 55 16.95 38.31 -40.29
N LYS A 56 18.29 38.48 -40.18
CA LYS A 56 19.30 38.11 -41.20
C LYS A 56 20.21 36.95 -40.74
N PHE A 57 19.70 36.09 -39.83
CA PHE A 57 20.47 34.96 -39.32
C PHE A 57 20.11 33.64 -40.03
N PHE A 58 21.15 32.83 -40.32
CA PHE A 58 21.05 31.46 -40.86
C PHE A 58 21.99 30.55 -40.10
N ARG A 59 21.69 29.24 -40.09
CA ARG A 59 22.56 28.27 -39.44
C ARG A 59 22.59 26.93 -40.16
N MET A 60 23.77 26.30 -40.14
CA MET A 60 24.01 24.97 -40.71
C MET A 60 23.66 23.84 -39.75
N PHE A 61 23.63 24.08 -38.44
CA PHE A 61 23.25 23.15 -37.42
C PHE A 61 21.81 23.45 -36.97
N PRO A 62 20.91 22.42 -36.89
CA PRO A 62 19.51 22.65 -36.53
C PRO A 62 19.36 23.07 -35.06
N PRO A 63 18.21 23.66 -34.66
CA PRO A 63 17.91 23.94 -33.26
C PRO A 63 17.69 22.68 -32.47
N GLU A 64 18.06 22.68 -31.17
CA GLU A 64 17.88 21.54 -30.26
C GLU A 64 16.42 21.02 -30.15
N THR A 65 15.41 21.87 -30.42
CA THR A 65 14.01 21.46 -30.45
C THR A 65 13.69 20.43 -31.53
N VAL A 66 14.46 20.45 -32.64
CA VAL A 66 14.23 19.51 -33.75
C VAL A 66 14.48 18.06 -33.34
N PHE A 67 15.37 17.82 -32.38
CA PHE A 67 15.66 16.46 -31.91
C PHE A 67 14.53 15.86 -31.06
N ASN A 68 13.53 16.64 -30.61
CA ASN A 68 12.43 16.14 -29.86
C ASN A 68 11.54 15.17 -30.66
N VAL A 69 11.38 15.39 -31.98
CA VAL A 69 10.65 14.46 -32.85
C VAL A 69 11.32 13.09 -32.93
N VAL A 70 12.68 13.07 -32.94
CA VAL A 70 13.46 11.82 -32.89
C VAL A 70 13.21 11.09 -31.57
N LYS A 71 13.29 11.84 -30.45
CA LYS A 71 13.01 11.29 -29.11
C LYS A 71 11.61 10.68 -29.04
N PHE A 72 10.57 11.37 -29.57
CA PHE A 72 9.23 10.82 -29.65
C PHE A 72 9.12 9.56 -30.52
N ALA A 73 9.84 9.52 -31.66
CA ALA A 73 9.88 8.33 -32.52
C ALA A 73 10.52 7.13 -31.78
N MET A 74 11.61 7.36 -31.05
CA MET A 74 12.24 6.35 -30.20
C MET A 74 11.30 5.84 -29.11
N LEU A 75 10.66 6.75 -28.39
CA LEU A 75 9.72 6.40 -27.31
C LEU A 75 8.56 5.54 -27.83
N ARG A 76 7.99 5.89 -29.00
CA ARG A 76 6.97 5.07 -29.68
C ARG A 76 7.49 3.69 -30.06
N HIS A 77 8.68 3.62 -30.64
CA HIS A 77 9.26 2.34 -31.10
C HIS A 77 9.49 1.36 -29.95
N PHE A 78 9.99 1.82 -28.80
CA PHE A 78 10.23 0.98 -27.62
C PHE A 78 9.02 0.83 -26.69
N ASN A 79 7.89 1.44 -27.05
CA ASN A 79 6.66 1.43 -26.24
C ASN A 79 6.88 2.03 -24.83
N TRP A 80 7.66 3.13 -24.76
CA TRP A 80 7.89 3.88 -23.54
C TRP A 80 6.89 5.02 -23.43
N HIS A 81 6.03 4.96 -22.45
CA HIS A 81 4.97 5.95 -22.21
C HIS A 81 5.24 6.83 -20.99
N LYS A 82 6.19 6.44 -20.14
CA LYS A 82 6.56 7.17 -18.92
C LYS A 82 8.02 7.58 -18.99
N VAL A 83 8.27 8.88 -18.91
CA VAL A 83 9.62 9.43 -19.00
C VAL A 83 9.86 10.50 -17.95
N ALA A 84 11.12 10.73 -17.62
CA ALA A 84 11.56 11.87 -16.83
C ALA A 84 12.48 12.77 -17.63
N THR A 85 12.56 14.04 -17.28
CA THR A 85 13.48 15.00 -17.89
C THR A 85 14.40 15.60 -16.85
N LEU A 86 15.66 15.84 -17.24
CA LEU A 86 16.66 16.55 -16.46
C LEU A 86 17.37 17.56 -17.35
N HIS A 87 17.37 18.83 -16.98
CA HIS A 87 18.06 19.82 -17.81
C HIS A 87 18.83 20.86 -16.98
N GLN A 88 19.91 21.39 -17.58
CA GLN A 88 20.59 22.54 -17.02
C GLN A 88 19.76 23.80 -17.26
N THR A 89 19.66 24.69 -16.28
CA THR A 89 18.82 25.89 -16.31
C THR A 89 19.46 27.00 -17.14
N ILE A 90 19.66 26.73 -18.42
CA ILE A 90 20.12 27.71 -19.44
C ILE A 90 19.19 27.62 -20.65
N GLU A 91 19.08 28.70 -21.40
CA GLU A 91 18.13 28.84 -22.50
C GLU A 91 18.27 27.74 -23.57
N LEU A 92 19.50 27.35 -23.89
CA LEU A 92 19.81 26.29 -24.86
C LEU A 92 19.11 24.98 -24.53
N PHE A 93 18.95 24.64 -23.25
CA PHE A 93 18.35 23.38 -22.79
C PHE A 93 16.94 23.52 -22.20
N SER A 94 16.63 24.69 -21.63
CA SER A 94 15.30 24.95 -21.07
C SER A 94 14.22 25.02 -22.15
N LEU A 95 14.52 25.68 -23.31
CA LEU A 95 13.56 25.79 -24.41
C LEU A 95 13.24 24.45 -25.07
N PRO A 96 14.21 23.58 -25.42
CA PRO A 96 13.93 22.26 -25.98
C PRO A 96 13.19 21.37 -24.97
N THR A 97 13.51 21.49 -23.68
CA THR A 97 12.79 20.72 -22.65
C THR A 97 11.33 21.17 -22.53
N ALA A 98 11.06 22.48 -22.55
CA ALA A 98 9.70 23.01 -22.53
C ALA A 98 8.88 22.56 -23.76
N ASP A 99 9.52 22.59 -24.95
CA ASP A 99 8.94 22.07 -26.19
C ASP A 99 8.65 20.54 -26.06
N PHE A 100 9.60 19.77 -25.55
CA PHE A 100 9.41 18.33 -25.29
C PHE A 100 8.24 18.07 -24.33
N LEU A 101 8.14 18.80 -23.21
CA LEU A 101 7.05 18.65 -22.24
C LEU A 101 5.68 18.97 -22.87
N THR A 102 5.63 19.91 -23.79
CA THR A 102 4.43 20.26 -24.55
C THR A 102 4.07 19.15 -25.53
N GLY A 103 5.04 18.69 -26.31
CA GLY A 103 4.89 17.60 -27.27
C GLY A 103 4.55 16.25 -26.64
N ALA A 104 5.06 15.98 -25.44
CA ALA A 104 4.79 14.75 -24.69
C ALA A 104 3.29 14.55 -24.47
N ARG A 105 2.57 15.60 -24.08
CA ARG A 105 1.10 15.54 -23.89
C ARG A 105 0.37 15.16 -25.18
N MET A 106 0.83 15.67 -26.33
CA MET A 106 0.23 15.38 -27.64
C MET A 106 0.51 13.95 -28.09
N ASN A 107 1.64 13.38 -27.67
CA ASN A 107 2.07 12.02 -28.01
C ASN A 107 1.63 10.95 -26.96
N GLY A 108 0.82 11.31 -25.96
CA GLY A 108 0.35 10.37 -24.94
C GLY A 108 1.45 9.89 -23.99
N ILE A 109 2.49 10.69 -23.78
CA ILE A 109 3.60 10.38 -22.89
C ILE A 109 3.40 11.07 -21.55
N GLU A 110 3.47 10.30 -20.48
CA GLU A 110 3.40 10.77 -19.11
C GLU A 110 4.79 11.23 -18.63
N ILE A 111 4.87 12.45 -18.14
CA ILE A 111 6.09 12.98 -17.51
C ILE A 111 6.01 12.72 -16.01
N ILE A 112 6.77 11.74 -15.55
CA ILE A 112 6.76 11.33 -14.12
C ILE A 112 7.60 12.27 -13.24
N ALA A 113 8.62 12.89 -13.82
CA ALA A 113 9.44 13.91 -13.16
C ALA A 113 10.04 14.86 -14.18
N SER A 114 10.17 16.13 -13.84
CA SER A 114 10.88 17.13 -14.65
C SER A 114 11.73 17.98 -13.72
N GLU A 115 13.04 17.74 -13.75
CA GLU A 115 14.00 18.34 -12.84
C GLU A 115 14.91 19.30 -13.61
N SER A 116 15.33 20.40 -12.96
CA SER A 116 16.28 21.35 -13.51
C SER A 116 17.32 21.76 -12.48
N PHE A 117 18.54 22.01 -12.93
CA PHE A 117 19.64 22.43 -12.07
C PHE A 117 20.46 23.53 -12.72
N SER A 118 21.11 24.36 -11.91
CA SER A 118 22.05 25.37 -12.41
C SER A 118 23.49 24.88 -12.35
N GLU A 119 23.98 24.54 -11.16
CA GLU A 119 25.37 24.15 -10.94
C GLU A 119 25.52 22.70 -10.52
N ASP A 120 24.88 22.30 -9.42
CA ASP A 120 24.96 20.94 -8.84
C ASP A 120 23.70 20.14 -9.16
N PRO A 121 23.80 19.00 -9.91
CA PRO A 121 22.68 18.16 -10.27
C PRO A 121 22.31 17.11 -9.19
N SER A 122 23.07 16.99 -8.10
CA SER A 122 23.00 15.84 -7.18
C SER A 122 21.60 15.62 -6.61
N LEU A 123 20.94 16.70 -6.16
CA LEU A 123 19.59 16.60 -5.58
C LEU A 123 18.57 16.15 -6.64
N GLN A 124 18.65 16.71 -7.85
CA GLN A 124 17.73 16.43 -8.94
C GLN A 124 17.85 14.98 -9.41
N VAL A 125 19.07 14.46 -9.55
CA VAL A 125 19.31 13.05 -9.89
C VAL A 125 18.73 12.13 -8.82
N THR A 126 18.94 12.44 -7.52
CA THR A 126 18.34 11.69 -6.41
C THR A 126 16.81 11.75 -6.45
N ASN A 127 16.22 12.89 -6.83
CA ASN A 127 14.76 13.02 -6.98
C ASN A 127 14.23 12.14 -8.11
N LEU A 128 14.90 12.06 -9.25
CA LEU A 128 14.54 11.15 -10.34
C LEU A 128 14.47 9.70 -9.86
N LYS A 129 15.43 9.27 -9.04
CA LYS A 129 15.41 7.92 -8.43
C LYS A 129 14.20 7.71 -7.55
N LYS A 130 13.88 8.68 -6.67
CA LYS A 130 12.73 8.63 -5.77
C LYS A 130 11.41 8.57 -6.52
N GLN A 131 11.31 9.23 -7.67
CA GLN A 131 10.13 9.22 -8.54
C GLN A 131 10.03 7.96 -9.41
N GLY A 132 11.02 7.07 -9.34
CA GLY A 132 11.02 5.82 -10.11
C GLY A 132 11.32 6.01 -11.59
N ALA A 133 12.04 7.07 -11.96
CA ALA A 133 12.44 7.35 -13.35
C ALA A 133 13.31 6.21 -13.90
N ARG A 134 12.95 5.70 -15.07
CA ARG A 134 13.71 4.66 -15.78
C ARG A 134 14.17 5.12 -17.16
N ILE A 135 13.35 5.89 -17.87
CA ILE A 135 13.67 6.50 -19.15
C ILE A 135 13.85 7.98 -18.89
N ILE A 136 15.07 8.48 -19.07
CA ILE A 136 15.48 9.83 -18.66
C ILE A 136 16.03 10.57 -19.86
N ILE A 137 15.45 11.74 -20.14
CA ILE A 137 15.91 12.65 -21.18
C ILE A 137 16.74 13.74 -20.51
N GLY A 138 18.03 13.78 -20.87
CA GLY A 138 19.02 14.67 -20.30
C GLY A 138 19.45 15.76 -21.29
N ASN A 139 19.29 17.03 -20.91
CA ASN A 139 19.72 18.20 -21.72
C ASN A 139 20.65 19.09 -20.86
N PHE A 140 21.94 18.94 -21.00
CA PHE A 140 22.97 19.69 -20.25
C PHE A 140 24.31 19.66 -20.99
N TYR A 141 25.25 20.51 -20.58
CA TYR A 141 26.60 20.48 -21.16
C TYR A 141 27.40 19.26 -20.68
N GLU A 142 28.42 18.89 -21.47
CA GLU A 142 29.32 17.75 -21.22
C GLU A 142 29.96 17.80 -19.83
N ASN A 143 30.44 18.96 -19.37
CA ASN A 143 31.02 19.11 -18.04
C ASN A 143 30.03 18.79 -16.91
N LYS A 144 28.75 19.16 -17.10
CA LYS A 144 27.66 18.82 -16.17
C LYS A 144 27.21 17.38 -16.33
N ALA A 145 27.28 16.81 -17.53
CA ALA A 145 27.01 15.39 -17.76
C ALA A 145 27.89 14.50 -16.89
N ARG A 146 29.17 14.82 -16.73
CA ARG A 146 30.08 14.11 -15.84
C ARG A 146 29.59 14.09 -14.38
N GLN A 147 29.09 15.21 -13.89
CA GLN A 147 28.52 15.30 -12.53
C GLN A 147 27.19 14.52 -12.41
N VAL A 148 26.31 14.62 -13.43
CA VAL A 148 25.03 13.89 -13.49
C VAL A 148 25.26 12.38 -13.44
N PHE A 149 26.12 11.85 -14.30
CA PHE A 149 26.37 10.40 -14.38
C PHE A 149 27.14 9.86 -13.18
N CYS A 150 28.04 10.67 -12.59
CA CYS A 150 28.63 10.29 -11.31
C CYS A 150 27.58 10.17 -10.19
N GLN A 151 26.64 11.11 -10.10
CA GLN A 151 25.55 11.01 -9.13
C GLN A 151 24.59 9.86 -9.49
N ALA A 152 24.31 9.64 -10.79
CA ALA A 152 23.51 8.51 -11.25
C ALA A 152 24.13 7.16 -10.85
N TYR A 153 25.46 7.04 -10.91
CA TYR A 153 26.17 5.88 -10.38
C TYR A 153 25.91 5.69 -8.88
N LYS A 154 26.11 6.72 -8.07
CA LYS A 154 25.93 6.68 -6.61
C LYS A 154 24.50 6.29 -6.21
N ASP A 155 23.51 6.79 -6.93
CA ASP A 155 22.08 6.54 -6.68
C ASP A 155 21.59 5.24 -7.35
N GLY A 156 22.42 4.59 -8.19
CA GLY A 156 22.04 3.38 -8.93
C GLY A 156 21.00 3.66 -10.01
N LEU A 157 21.09 4.79 -10.71
CA LEU A 157 20.29 5.18 -11.89
C LEU A 157 21.00 4.80 -13.20
N TYR A 158 21.56 3.60 -13.26
CA TYR A 158 22.28 3.07 -14.41
C TYR A 158 22.02 1.57 -14.58
N GLY A 159 22.53 0.98 -15.68
CA GLY A 159 22.42 -0.44 -15.95
C GLY A 159 21.15 -0.84 -16.69
N GLU A 160 20.80 -2.13 -16.65
CA GLU A 160 19.80 -2.76 -17.54
C GLU A 160 18.39 -2.17 -17.48
N LYS A 161 18.05 -1.49 -16.39
CA LYS A 161 16.70 -0.96 -16.14
C LYS A 161 16.54 0.52 -16.49
N TYR A 162 17.64 1.18 -16.84
CA TYR A 162 17.68 2.61 -17.07
C TYR A 162 18.14 2.92 -18.47
N VAL A 163 17.50 3.91 -19.07
CA VAL A 163 17.91 4.47 -20.37
C VAL A 163 18.04 5.96 -20.22
N TRP A 164 19.20 6.47 -20.55
CA TRP A 164 19.45 7.89 -20.70
C TRP A 164 19.44 8.23 -22.19
N ILE A 165 18.76 9.30 -22.58
CA ILE A 165 18.76 9.88 -23.91
C ILE A 165 19.29 11.31 -23.74
N ILE A 166 20.50 11.56 -24.22
CA ILE A 166 21.19 12.84 -24.04
C ILE A 166 21.51 13.51 -25.38
N THR A 167 22.08 14.70 -25.32
CA THR A 167 22.56 15.42 -26.52
C THR A 167 23.74 14.69 -27.17
N GLY A 168 23.85 14.71 -28.50
CA GLY A 168 24.83 13.90 -29.26
C GLY A 168 26.16 14.60 -29.62
N TRP A 169 26.33 15.89 -29.29
CA TRP A 169 27.50 16.66 -29.68
C TRP A 169 28.62 16.69 -28.61
N TYR A 170 28.64 15.70 -27.69
CA TYR A 170 29.74 15.59 -26.72
C TYR A 170 31.01 15.04 -27.38
N SER A 171 32.17 15.34 -26.79
CA SER A 171 33.43 14.77 -27.25
C SER A 171 33.52 13.27 -26.99
N ASN A 172 34.28 12.56 -27.83
CA ASN A 172 34.50 11.13 -27.64
C ASN A 172 35.09 10.87 -26.24
N GLU A 173 34.62 9.82 -25.56
CA GLU A 173 35.02 9.44 -24.19
C GLU A 173 34.90 10.60 -23.17
N TRP A 174 33.96 11.53 -23.39
CA TRP A 174 33.73 12.71 -22.56
C TRP A 174 33.64 12.41 -21.06
N TRP A 175 33.19 11.26 -20.68
CA TRP A 175 33.01 10.84 -19.28
C TRP A 175 34.34 10.52 -18.57
N ARG A 176 35.45 10.34 -19.32
CA ARG A 176 36.80 10.08 -18.79
C ARG A 176 37.62 11.36 -18.57
N VAL A 177 37.17 12.47 -19.13
CA VAL A 177 37.86 13.77 -19.02
C VAL A 177 37.80 14.25 -17.56
N ARG A 178 38.96 14.57 -17.00
CA ARG A 178 39.08 15.18 -15.68
C ARG A 178 39.11 16.69 -15.83
N ASP A 179 38.01 17.35 -15.40
CA ASP A 179 37.87 18.80 -15.44
C ASP A 179 38.06 19.37 -14.04
N PRO A 180 39.14 20.14 -13.79
CA PRO A 180 39.39 20.73 -12.47
C PRO A 180 38.33 21.76 -12.03
N ASP A 181 37.68 22.42 -13.00
CA ASP A 181 36.67 23.45 -12.74
C ASP A 181 35.30 22.82 -12.39
N HIS A 182 35.09 21.58 -12.81
CA HIS A 182 33.85 20.81 -12.54
C HIS A 182 34.20 19.42 -12.03
N PRO A 183 34.74 19.32 -10.78
CA PRO A 183 35.22 18.06 -10.24
C PRO A 183 34.05 17.12 -9.92
N HIS A 184 34.32 15.83 -10.06
CA HIS A 184 33.49 14.75 -9.54
C HIS A 184 34.38 13.70 -8.88
N ASP A 185 33.83 12.93 -7.95
CA ASP A 185 34.57 11.98 -7.11
C ASP A 185 34.46 10.52 -7.59
N CYS A 186 33.81 10.25 -8.73
CA CYS A 186 33.73 8.92 -9.32
C CYS A 186 35.03 8.53 -10.02
N THR A 187 35.40 7.25 -9.95
CA THR A 187 36.51 6.68 -10.71
C THR A 187 36.15 6.52 -12.20
N SER A 188 37.15 6.29 -13.05
CA SER A 188 36.91 6.06 -14.49
C SER A 188 36.05 4.81 -14.73
N GLU A 189 36.29 3.74 -13.96
CA GLU A 189 35.53 2.50 -14.05
C GLU A 189 34.07 2.69 -13.64
N GLN A 190 33.81 3.51 -12.60
CA GLN A 190 32.47 3.87 -12.18
C GLN A 190 31.74 4.70 -13.25
N MET A 191 32.45 5.59 -13.88
CA MET A 191 31.91 6.39 -14.99
C MET A 191 31.62 5.52 -16.22
N ASP A 192 32.53 4.62 -16.60
CA ASP A 192 32.33 3.66 -17.70
C ASP A 192 31.08 2.79 -17.47
N GLU A 193 30.77 2.46 -16.21
CA GLU A 193 29.58 1.71 -15.88
C GLU A 193 28.31 2.59 -15.91
N ALA A 194 28.38 3.81 -15.39
CA ALA A 194 27.27 4.75 -15.33
C ALA A 194 26.73 5.14 -16.72
N VAL A 195 27.64 5.35 -17.67
CA VAL A 195 27.29 5.78 -19.04
C VAL A 195 26.92 4.64 -19.97
N ARG A 196 27.05 3.39 -19.54
CA ARG A 196 26.87 2.24 -20.43
C ARG A 196 25.50 2.20 -21.08
N GLY A 197 25.48 2.29 -22.43
CA GLY A 197 24.30 2.08 -23.25
C GLY A 197 23.34 3.25 -23.34
N TYR A 198 23.75 4.48 -22.97
CA TYR A 198 22.94 5.67 -23.25
C TYR A 198 22.73 5.86 -24.73
N PHE A 199 21.70 6.59 -25.09
CA PHE A 199 21.43 7.06 -26.45
C PHE A 199 21.69 8.54 -26.56
N THR A 200 22.06 8.96 -27.79
CA THR A 200 22.11 10.36 -28.18
C THR A 200 21.22 10.63 -29.38
N THR A 201 20.82 11.87 -29.50
CA THR A 201 20.15 12.39 -30.72
C THR A 201 20.91 13.58 -31.21
N ASP A 202 21.28 13.55 -32.51
CA ASP A 202 22.08 14.60 -33.11
C ASP A 202 21.75 14.80 -34.60
N ALA A 203 22.24 15.90 -35.21
CA ALA A 203 22.24 16.07 -36.64
C ALA A 203 23.26 15.12 -37.30
N LEU A 204 22.92 14.59 -38.48
CA LEU A 204 23.85 13.73 -39.21
C LEU A 204 24.99 14.58 -39.75
N PRO A 205 26.26 14.43 -39.29
CA PRO A 205 27.36 15.35 -39.66
C PRO A 205 27.89 15.12 -41.06
N LEU A 206 27.75 13.90 -41.59
CA LEU A 206 28.27 13.51 -42.90
C LEU A 206 27.16 12.96 -43.80
N SER A 207 27.15 13.36 -45.07
CA SER A 207 26.20 12.88 -46.06
C SER A 207 26.27 11.37 -46.24
N LEU A 208 25.12 10.76 -46.46
CA LEU A 208 25.00 9.35 -46.86
C LEU A 208 25.09 9.14 -48.37
N ALA A 209 25.15 10.25 -49.15
CA ALA A 209 25.24 10.18 -50.58
C ALA A 209 26.62 9.68 -51.03
N GLN A 210 26.65 8.71 -51.95
CA GLN A 210 27.88 8.16 -52.49
C GLN A 210 28.40 8.95 -53.70
N HIS A 211 27.67 9.98 -54.17
CA HIS A 211 28.05 10.83 -55.25
C HIS A 211 28.72 12.13 -54.75
N PRO A 212 29.61 12.72 -55.56
CA PRO A 212 30.23 14.00 -55.20
C PRO A 212 29.19 15.11 -54.98
N GLY A 213 29.38 15.90 -53.90
CA GLY A 213 28.61 17.12 -53.66
C GLY A 213 29.08 18.31 -54.50
N VAL A 214 28.62 19.52 -54.09
CA VAL A 214 28.97 20.79 -54.77
C VAL A 214 30.48 21.03 -54.85
N SER A 215 31.22 20.55 -53.88
CA SER A 215 32.70 20.67 -53.86
C SER A 215 33.41 19.74 -54.86
N GLY A 216 32.70 18.89 -55.59
CA GLY A 216 33.27 17.84 -56.43
C GLY A 216 33.86 16.65 -55.67
N LYS A 217 33.70 16.60 -54.36
CA LYS A 217 34.21 15.54 -53.49
C LYS A 217 33.07 14.71 -52.89
N THR A 218 33.37 13.44 -52.68
CA THR A 218 32.53 12.57 -51.84
C THR A 218 32.82 12.82 -50.35
N THR A 219 31.94 12.38 -49.49
CA THR A 219 32.12 12.45 -48.02
C THR A 219 33.40 11.75 -47.57
N GLU A 220 33.76 10.61 -48.17
CA GLU A 220 34.98 9.86 -47.87
C GLU A 220 36.24 10.66 -48.26
N GLN A 221 36.25 11.26 -49.47
CA GLN A 221 37.36 12.08 -49.90
C GLN A 221 37.54 13.31 -49.01
N PHE A 222 36.45 13.95 -48.57
CA PHE A 222 36.53 15.03 -47.60
C PHE A 222 37.14 14.56 -46.29
N TRP A 223 36.72 13.40 -45.78
CA TRP A 223 37.22 12.85 -44.53
C TRP A 223 38.69 12.47 -44.58
N GLU A 224 39.15 11.89 -45.71
CA GLU A 224 40.56 11.60 -45.94
C GLU A 224 41.41 12.87 -45.92
N GLU A 225 41.01 13.91 -46.66
CA GLU A 225 41.72 15.21 -46.67
C GLU A 225 41.71 15.88 -45.30
N TYR A 226 40.60 15.79 -44.56
CA TYR A 226 40.53 16.34 -43.22
C TYR A 226 41.46 15.58 -42.25
N THR A 227 41.55 14.25 -42.39
CA THR A 227 42.50 13.40 -41.65
C THR A 227 43.94 13.81 -41.95
N ASP A 228 44.27 13.99 -43.22
CA ASP A 228 45.61 14.41 -43.65
C ASP A 228 45.93 15.83 -43.13
N TYR A 229 44.98 16.74 -43.18
CA TYR A 229 45.14 18.13 -42.72
C TYR A 229 45.42 18.20 -41.21
N VAL A 230 44.75 17.43 -40.40
CA VAL A 230 44.95 17.41 -38.95
C VAL A 230 46.11 16.53 -38.51
N GLY A 231 46.66 15.72 -39.43
CA GLY A 231 47.81 14.84 -39.17
C GLY A 231 47.51 13.67 -38.26
N GLY A 232 46.25 13.23 -38.21
CA GLY A 232 45.80 12.09 -37.33
C GLY A 232 44.28 11.91 -37.40
N ASN A 233 43.74 11.06 -36.54
CA ASN A 233 42.28 10.82 -36.51
C ASN A 233 41.54 12.11 -36.07
N PRO A 234 40.68 12.73 -36.93
CA PRO A 234 39.90 13.91 -36.59
C PRO A 234 39.04 13.75 -35.34
N GLU A 235 38.52 12.56 -35.05
CA GLU A 235 37.67 12.28 -33.90
C GLU A 235 38.33 12.54 -32.54
N THR A 236 39.66 12.69 -32.52
CA THR A 236 40.40 13.05 -31.31
C THR A 236 40.40 14.55 -31.03
N LEU A 237 39.88 15.34 -31.96
CA LEU A 237 39.82 16.79 -31.83
C LEU A 237 38.45 17.24 -31.32
N SER A 238 38.43 18.17 -30.38
CA SER A 238 37.19 18.81 -29.96
C SER A 238 36.58 19.60 -31.13
N GLY A 239 35.29 19.39 -31.39
CA GLY A 239 34.59 20.07 -32.48
C GLY A 239 34.79 19.45 -33.84
N TYR A 240 35.30 18.24 -33.95
CA TYR A 240 35.46 17.56 -35.25
C TYR A 240 34.13 17.33 -35.97
N GLN A 241 33.05 17.16 -35.23
CA GLN A 241 31.68 16.95 -35.76
C GLN A 241 31.16 18.21 -36.50
N GLU A 242 31.61 19.39 -36.14
CA GLU A 242 31.21 20.64 -36.76
C GLU A 242 32.01 20.95 -38.04
N ALA A 243 33.13 20.30 -38.30
CA ALA A 243 33.98 20.56 -39.46
C ALA A 243 33.25 20.43 -40.80
N PRO A 244 32.38 19.42 -41.05
CA PRO A 244 31.58 19.32 -42.28
C PRO A 244 30.62 20.51 -42.44
N TYR A 245 30.02 20.98 -41.36
CA TYR A 245 29.12 22.14 -41.38
C TYR A 245 29.89 23.44 -41.65
N GLY A 246 31.08 23.57 -41.06
CA GLY A 246 31.99 24.67 -41.34
C GLY A 246 32.42 24.72 -42.82
N TYR A 247 32.78 23.57 -43.38
CA TYR A 247 33.15 23.43 -44.79
C TYR A 247 31.97 23.81 -45.70
N ASP A 248 30.78 23.27 -45.48
CA ASP A 248 29.60 23.60 -46.30
C ASP A 248 29.12 25.05 -46.09
N SER A 249 29.40 25.66 -44.93
CA SER A 249 29.14 27.08 -44.70
C SER A 249 29.94 27.98 -45.66
N VAL A 250 31.20 27.63 -45.92
CA VAL A 250 32.04 28.38 -46.88
C VAL A 250 31.48 28.22 -48.30
N TRP A 251 31.08 26.99 -48.71
CA TRP A 251 30.41 26.76 -49.98
C TRP A 251 29.09 27.51 -50.10
N THR A 252 28.28 27.54 -49.04
CA THR A 252 27.02 28.29 -49.01
C THR A 252 27.24 29.77 -49.29
N ILE A 253 28.25 30.36 -48.65
CA ILE A 253 28.61 31.76 -48.87
C ILE A 253 29.12 31.98 -50.28
N ALA A 254 30.04 31.14 -50.81
CA ALA A 254 30.61 31.26 -52.15
C ALA A 254 29.52 31.16 -53.22
N LEU A 255 28.58 30.19 -53.12
CA LEU A 255 27.46 30.05 -54.04
C LEU A 255 26.53 31.25 -53.99
N MET A 256 26.19 31.74 -52.79
CA MET A 256 25.38 32.96 -52.64
C MET A 256 26.00 34.16 -53.27
N LEU A 257 27.30 34.39 -53.05
CA LEU A 257 28.02 35.53 -53.67
C LEU A 257 28.10 35.39 -55.18
N HIS A 258 28.35 34.19 -55.72
CA HIS A 258 28.38 33.94 -57.17
C HIS A 258 27.05 34.26 -57.84
N GLU A 259 25.93 33.73 -57.28
CA GLU A 259 24.61 34.03 -57.84
C GLU A 259 24.22 35.51 -57.66
N ALA A 260 24.61 36.12 -56.53
CA ALA A 260 24.35 37.54 -56.29
C ALA A 260 25.10 38.44 -57.34
N GLU A 261 26.37 38.15 -57.64
CA GLU A 261 27.13 38.87 -58.64
C GLU A 261 26.42 38.77 -59.98
N GLU A 262 25.94 37.59 -60.41
CA GLU A 262 25.22 37.47 -61.70
C GLU A 262 23.92 38.31 -61.72
N ILE A 263 23.19 38.39 -60.62
CA ILE A 263 21.93 39.15 -60.48
C ILE A 263 22.29 40.65 -60.55
N LEU A 264 23.28 41.08 -59.79
CA LEU A 264 23.73 42.51 -59.75
C LEU A 264 24.21 43.03 -61.08
N GLN A 265 24.96 42.22 -61.84
CA GLN A 265 25.41 42.57 -63.16
C GLN A 265 24.27 42.74 -64.20
N ARG A 266 23.14 42.10 -63.98
CA ARG A 266 21.93 42.21 -64.84
C ARG A 266 21.04 43.40 -64.46
N MET A 267 21.35 44.11 -63.38
CA MET A 267 20.60 45.32 -62.98
C MET A 267 20.80 46.48 -63.84
N ASN A 268 19.98 47.49 -63.77
CA ASN A 268 20.13 48.72 -64.51
C ASN A 268 20.05 49.96 -63.59
N PRO A 269 21.20 50.62 -63.27
CA PRO A 269 22.55 50.37 -63.77
C PRO A 269 23.13 49.06 -63.18
N PRO A 270 24.06 48.38 -63.85
CA PRO A 270 24.76 47.21 -63.35
C PRO A 270 25.49 47.55 -62.06
N LYS A 271 25.38 46.65 -61.07
CA LYS A 271 26.09 46.68 -59.79
C LYS A 271 27.01 45.46 -59.66
N SER A 272 27.97 45.55 -58.73
CA SER A 272 28.82 44.43 -58.34
C SER A 272 28.78 44.24 -56.82
N ILE A 273 29.20 43.07 -56.32
CA ILE A 273 29.38 42.82 -54.87
C ILE A 273 30.31 43.87 -54.26
N ALA A 274 31.25 44.38 -55.00
CA ALA A 274 32.19 45.46 -54.56
C ALA A 274 31.48 46.78 -54.21
N ASP A 275 30.28 46.99 -54.75
CA ASP A 275 29.47 48.20 -54.50
C ASP A 275 28.68 48.08 -53.16
N PHE A 276 28.70 46.93 -52.49
CA PHE A 276 28.00 46.71 -51.25
C PHE A 276 28.48 47.64 -50.14
N SER A 277 27.55 48.34 -49.55
CA SER A 277 27.77 49.16 -48.35
C SER A 277 26.79 48.74 -47.26
N TYR A 278 27.09 49.09 -46.03
CA TYR A 278 26.19 48.75 -44.88
C TYR A 278 24.85 49.50 -44.92
N GLU A 279 24.68 50.46 -45.79
CA GLU A 279 23.47 51.24 -45.99
C GLU A 279 22.65 50.73 -47.21
N ASP A 280 23.16 49.73 -47.95
CA ASP A 280 22.55 49.22 -49.20
C ASP A 280 21.61 48.07 -48.87
N ASP A 281 20.31 48.35 -48.60
CA ASP A 281 19.27 47.39 -48.39
C ASP A 281 19.02 46.48 -49.60
N GLU A 282 19.16 47.00 -50.83
CA GLU A 282 18.86 46.26 -52.04
C GLU A 282 19.81 45.06 -52.25
N ILE A 283 21.12 45.30 -52.10
CA ILE A 283 22.10 44.20 -52.20
C ILE A 283 21.99 43.24 -51.07
N ALA A 284 21.75 43.74 -49.85
CA ALA A 284 21.52 42.86 -48.65
C ALA A 284 20.31 41.98 -48.83
N ASP A 285 19.21 42.50 -49.39
CA ASP A 285 17.99 41.72 -49.62
C ASP A 285 18.20 40.67 -50.73
N ILE A 286 19.01 40.98 -51.78
CA ILE A 286 19.41 39.94 -52.75
C ILE A 286 20.14 38.81 -52.07
N PHE A 287 21.13 39.09 -51.23
CA PHE A 287 21.85 38.07 -50.46
C PHE A 287 20.91 37.25 -49.60
N TYR A 288 19.99 37.90 -48.90
CA TYR A 288 18.99 37.23 -48.07
C TYR A 288 18.07 36.28 -48.88
N HIS A 289 17.58 36.75 -50.04
CA HIS A 289 16.73 35.94 -50.90
C HIS A 289 17.42 34.72 -51.49
N ILE A 290 18.69 34.83 -51.86
CA ILE A 290 19.51 33.72 -52.37
C ILE A 290 19.75 32.72 -51.23
N MET A 291 20.18 33.21 -50.06
CA MET A 291 20.37 32.33 -48.88
C MET A 291 19.13 31.55 -48.53
N ASN A 292 17.97 32.18 -48.56
CA ASN A 292 16.70 31.52 -48.22
C ASN A 292 16.27 30.46 -49.26
N LYS A 293 16.81 30.54 -50.52
CA LYS A 293 16.55 29.58 -51.58
C LYS A 293 17.68 28.57 -51.79
N THR A 294 18.71 28.62 -50.93
CA THR A 294 19.84 27.68 -50.99
C THR A 294 19.37 26.24 -51.06
N ASN A 295 19.86 25.49 -52.03
CA ASN A 295 19.59 24.08 -52.24
C ASN A 295 20.75 23.41 -53.01
N PHE A 296 21.60 22.70 -52.27
CA PHE A 296 22.70 21.93 -52.88
C PHE A 296 23.05 20.73 -51.99
N GLU A 297 23.79 19.75 -52.56
CA GLU A 297 24.35 18.63 -51.81
C GLU A 297 25.76 18.99 -51.34
N GLY A 298 25.95 19.08 -50.02
CA GLY A 298 27.23 19.30 -49.38
C GLY A 298 27.83 18.01 -48.82
N VAL A 299 29.03 18.13 -48.22
CA VAL A 299 29.65 16.99 -47.48
C VAL A 299 28.89 16.64 -46.23
N SER A 300 28.12 17.59 -45.67
CA SER A 300 27.24 17.39 -44.53
C SER A 300 25.80 17.04 -44.94
N GLY A 301 25.58 16.64 -46.21
CA GLY A 301 24.28 16.32 -46.79
C GLY A 301 23.55 17.49 -47.42
N PRO A 302 22.22 17.38 -47.68
CA PRO A 302 21.45 18.43 -48.31
C PRO A 302 21.49 19.74 -47.53
N VAL A 303 21.89 20.84 -48.16
CA VAL A 303 21.90 22.17 -47.57
C VAL A 303 20.67 22.94 -48.02
N GLN A 304 19.69 23.03 -47.15
CA GLN A 304 18.46 23.77 -47.34
C GLN A 304 18.06 24.47 -46.04
N PHE A 305 17.44 25.63 -46.14
CA PHE A 305 16.97 26.38 -44.99
C PHE A 305 15.43 26.40 -44.88
N THR A 306 14.93 26.50 -43.67
CA THR A 306 13.53 26.82 -43.40
C THR A 306 13.29 28.32 -43.61
N ALA A 307 12.03 28.74 -43.59
CA ALA A 307 11.68 30.17 -43.64
C ALA A 307 12.30 30.99 -42.49
N VAL A 308 12.65 30.33 -41.38
CA VAL A 308 13.32 30.96 -40.23
C VAL A 308 14.84 30.79 -40.25
N GLY A 309 15.46 30.34 -41.37
CA GLY A 309 16.91 30.22 -41.56
C GLY A 309 17.56 29.03 -40.85
N ASP A 310 16.78 28.09 -40.34
CA ASP A 310 17.28 26.86 -39.76
C ASP A 310 17.52 25.82 -40.85
N ARG A 311 18.61 25.07 -40.74
CA ARG A 311 18.88 23.98 -41.67
C ARG A 311 17.85 22.87 -41.59
N LYS A 312 17.42 22.37 -42.73
CA LYS A 312 16.72 21.08 -42.88
C LYS A 312 17.75 19.99 -43.10
N GLY A 313 17.71 18.93 -42.30
CA GLY A 313 18.69 17.86 -42.43
C GLY A 313 18.17 16.54 -41.85
N LEU A 314 18.94 15.47 -42.11
CA LEU A 314 18.76 14.18 -41.47
C LEU A 314 19.29 14.25 -40.04
N MET A 315 18.71 13.44 -39.18
CA MET A 315 19.14 13.30 -37.80
C MET A 315 19.55 11.84 -37.53
N GLN A 316 20.46 11.65 -36.60
CA GLN A 316 20.92 10.32 -36.20
C GLN A 316 20.57 10.01 -34.74
N VAL A 317 20.46 8.72 -34.49
CA VAL A 317 20.44 8.16 -33.15
C VAL A 317 21.70 7.34 -32.99
N GLU A 318 22.46 7.66 -31.96
CA GLU A 318 23.64 6.89 -31.60
C GLU A 318 23.45 6.23 -30.25
N ARG A 319 24.22 5.19 -30.02
CA ARG A 319 24.24 4.45 -28.76
C ARG A 319 25.69 4.24 -28.31
N GLN A 320 25.92 4.42 -27.04
CA GLN A 320 27.23 4.13 -26.44
C GLN A 320 27.42 2.60 -26.38
N ILE A 321 28.44 2.10 -27.08
CA ILE A 321 28.82 0.70 -27.16
C ILE A 321 30.35 0.60 -26.97
N GLY A 322 30.76 -0.06 -25.88
CA GLY A 322 32.17 -0.09 -25.50
C GLY A 322 32.67 1.29 -25.07
N ASN A 323 33.61 1.87 -25.80
CA ASN A 323 34.15 3.20 -25.50
C ASN A 323 33.73 4.27 -26.53
N THR A 324 32.87 3.92 -27.49
CA THR A 324 32.47 4.80 -28.59
C THR A 324 30.96 4.93 -28.70
N GLU A 325 30.51 6.02 -29.28
CA GLU A 325 29.15 6.18 -29.76
C GLU A 325 29.05 5.59 -31.16
N VAL A 326 28.04 4.74 -31.37
CA VAL A 326 27.82 4.06 -32.64
C VAL A 326 26.43 4.39 -33.13
N ARG A 327 26.34 4.82 -34.39
CA ARG A 327 25.08 5.14 -35.04
C ARG A 327 24.21 3.87 -35.18
N VAL A 328 23.05 3.90 -34.52
CA VAL A 328 22.06 2.80 -34.50
C VAL A 328 20.79 3.12 -35.27
N GLY A 329 20.56 4.39 -35.63
CA GLY A 329 19.38 4.79 -36.39
C GLY A 329 19.54 6.12 -37.11
N ILE A 330 18.69 6.33 -38.12
CA ILE A 330 18.60 7.59 -38.90
C ILE A 330 17.12 8.00 -38.92
N TYR A 331 16.90 9.27 -38.61
CA TYR A 331 15.58 9.89 -38.69
C TYR A 331 15.53 10.81 -39.89
N ASP A 332 14.57 10.59 -40.76
CA ASP A 332 14.33 11.36 -41.98
C ASP A 332 12.93 11.99 -41.93
N PRO A 333 12.84 13.31 -41.70
CA PRO A 333 11.55 14.01 -41.59
C PRO A 333 10.73 14.06 -42.89
N SER A 334 11.32 13.67 -44.03
CA SER A 334 10.65 13.63 -45.34
C SER A 334 9.82 12.39 -45.58
N ARG A 335 10.00 11.34 -44.73
CA ARG A 335 9.28 10.08 -44.84
C ARG A 335 7.87 10.15 -44.26
N SER A 336 7.07 9.12 -44.52
CA SER A 336 5.72 9.03 -44.01
C SER A 336 5.69 8.90 -42.50
N PRO A 337 4.67 9.46 -41.84
CA PRO A 337 4.52 9.32 -40.37
C PRO A 337 4.51 7.85 -39.92
N GLY A 338 5.42 7.49 -39.02
CA GLY A 338 5.67 6.15 -38.51
C GLY A 338 6.88 5.43 -39.09
N ASP A 339 7.36 5.87 -40.30
CA ASP A 339 8.52 5.29 -40.97
C ASP A 339 9.73 6.24 -40.97
N GLU A 340 9.67 7.36 -40.25
CA GLU A 340 10.69 8.37 -40.20
C GLU A 340 12.01 7.88 -39.62
N LEU A 341 11.94 6.97 -38.62
CA LEU A 341 13.09 6.41 -37.93
C LEU A 341 13.43 5.03 -38.47
N THR A 342 14.59 4.91 -39.11
CA THR A 342 15.11 3.64 -39.63
C THR A 342 16.26 3.17 -38.76
N TRP A 343 16.19 1.98 -38.22
CA TRP A 343 17.25 1.37 -37.42
C TRP A 343 18.31 0.70 -38.28
N SER A 344 19.56 0.79 -37.85
CA SER A 344 20.69 0.17 -38.54
C SER A 344 20.62 -1.36 -38.44
N GLN A 345 20.86 -2.04 -39.57
CA GLN A 345 20.99 -3.51 -39.58
C GLN A 345 22.44 -3.92 -39.23
N GLU A 346 23.42 -3.07 -39.49
CA GLU A 346 24.83 -3.33 -39.17
C GLU A 346 25.10 -3.25 -37.67
N ASN A 347 24.44 -2.28 -36.99
CA ASN A 347 24.58 -2.05 -35.57
C ASN A 347 23.23 -2.25 -34.86
N PRO A 348 22.75 -3.49 -34.71
CA PRO A 348 21.46 -3.75 -34.10
C PRO A 348 21.49 -3.44 -32.59
N ILE A 349 20.42 -2.84 -32.09
CA ILE A 349 20.30 -2.55 -30.66
C ILE A 349 20.13 -3.85 -29.89
N THR A 350 21.10 -4.18 -29.06
CA THR A 350 21.05 -5.34 -28.17
C THR A 350 20.79 -4.88 -26.71
N TRP A 351 19.88 -5.58 -26.05
CA TRP A 351 19.56 -5.33 -24.66
C TRP A 351 20.10 -6.46 -23.79
N LYS A 352 20.76 -6.14 -22.71
CA LYS A 352 21.36 -7.15 -21.81
C LYS A 352 20.29 -8.10 -21.22
N GLY A 353 19.07 -7.60 -20.99
CA GLY A 353 17.89 -8.38 -20.59
C GLY A 353 17.13 -9.04 -21.75
N GLY A 354 17.64 -9.03 -22.99
CA GLY A 354 16.98 -9.56 -24.18
C GLY A 354 15.78 -8.77 -24.70
N ARG A 355 15.35 -7.74 -23.97
CA ARG A 355 14.25 -6.83 -24.34
C ARG A 355 14.53 -5.42 -23.82
N PRO A 356 13.89 -4.38 -24.39
CA PRO A 356 13.99 -3.02 -23.87
C PRO A 356 13.54 -2.97 -22.40
N PRO A 357 14.17 -2.12 -21.57
CA PRO A 357 13.71 -1.92 -20.20
C PRO A 357 12.28 -1.39 -20.15
N LEU A 358 11.58 -1.68 -19.09
CA LEU A 358 10.26 -1.13 -18.83
C LEU A 358 10.41 0.34 -18.39
N ASP A 359 9.50 1.17 -18.82
CA ASP A 359 9.48 2.60 -18.48
C ASP A 359 9.00 2.89 -17.04
N SER A 360 8.39 1.92 -16.39
CA SER A 360 7.89 2.03 -15.03
C SER A 360 7.84 0.66 -14.34
N ILE A 361 7.68 0.68 -13.02
CA ILE A 361 7.38 -0.52 -12.22
C ILE A 361 5.95 -0.94 -12.54
N ILE A 362 5.76 -2.22 -12.80
CA ILE A 362 4.42 -2.80 -13.00
C ILE A 362 3.77 -2.96 -11.63
N GLU A 363 2.75 -2.18 -11.35
CA GLU A 363 1.89 -2.38 -10.20
C GLU A 363 0.82 -3.43 -10.56
N ARG A 364 0.87 -4.58 -9.89
CA ARG A 364 -0.13 -5.62 -10.04
C ARG A 364 -1.03 -5.65 -8.82
N GLU A 365 -2.27 -5.23 -9.00
CA GLU A 365 -3.27 -5.31 -7.94
C GLU A 365 -3.70 -6.77 -7.73
N THR A 366 -3.63 -7.22 -6.48
CA THR A 366 -4.07 -8.56 -6.08
C THR A 366 -4.93 -8.42 -4.82
N ARG A 367 -6.15 -8.97 -4.86
CA ARG A 367 -7.02 -9.02 -3.70
C ARG A 367 -6.53 -10.08 -2.71
N VAL A 368 -6.45 -9.70 -1.43
CA VAL A 368 -6.13 -10.62 -0.34
C VAL A 368 -7.43 -11.09 0.29
N ASN A 369 -7.86 -12.29 -0.09
CA ASN A 369 -9.06 -12.92 0.41
C ASN A 369 -8.70 -14.04 1.41
N ILE A 370 -9.70 -14.49 2.20
CA ILE A 370 -9.56 -15.66 3.07
C ILE A 370 -9.32 -16.91 2.21
N SER A 371 -8.40 -17.77 2.64
CA SER A 371 -8.13 -19.03 1.94
C SER A 371 -9.37 -19.94 1.93
N VAL A 372 -9.73 -20.44 0.75
CA VAL A 372 -10.86 -21.37 0.55
C VAL A 372 -10.73 -22.61 1.42
N ALA A 373 -9.53 -23.15 1.60
CA ALA A 373 -9.29 -24.32 2.45
C ALA A 373 -9.64 -24.05 3.92
N ILE A 374 -9.23 -22.89 4.46
CA ILE A 374 -9.56 -22.50 5.85
C ILE A 374 -11.07 -22.29 5.98
N PHE A 375 -11.70 -21.64 5.00
CA PHE A 375 -13.15 -21.44 5.00
C PHE A 375 -13.92 -22.75 5.02
N ILE A 376 -13.55 -23.74 4.19
CA ILE A 376 -14.19 -25.06 4.15
C ILE A 376 -14.06 -25.75 5.50
N VAL A 377 -12.88 -25.77 6.11
CA VAL A 377 -12.64 -26.40 7.41
C VAL A 377 -13.49 -25.74 8.50
N MET A 378 -13.46 -24.40 8.60
CA MET A 378 -14.22 -23.67 9.63
C MET A 378 -15.74 -23.81 9.44
N THR A 379 -16.20 -23.80 8.19
CA THR A 379 -17.61 -24.02 7.86
C THR A 379 -18.06 -25.45 8.21
N ALA A 380 -17.25 -26.46 7.92
CA ALA A 380 -17.53 -27.85 8.30
C ALA A 380 -17.64 -28.00 9.83
N LEU A 381 -16.72 -27.37 10.59
CA LEU A 381 -16.82 -27.34 12.07
C LEU A 381 -18.09 -26.62 12.53
N ALA A 382 -18.41 -25.46 11.97
CA ALA A 382 -19.61 -24.70 12.33
C ALA A 382 -20.90 -25.52 12.04
N VAL A 383 -20.99 -26.16 10.87
CA VAL A 383 -22.11 -27.01 10.49
C VAL A 383 -22.24 -28.22 11.43
N SER A 384 -21.13 -28.86 11.79
CA SER A 384 -21.14 -29.95 12.79
C SER A 384 -21.67 -29.49 14.15
N GLY A 385 -21.29 -28.29 14.59
CA GLY A 385 -21.80 -27.63 15.80
C GLY A 385 -23.30 -27.32 15.71
N ILE A 386 -23.78 -26.85 14.55
CA ILE A 386 -25.22 -26.61 14.33
C ILE A 386 -26.00 -27.92 14.39
N VAL A 387 -25.52 -29.00 13.76
CA VAL A 387 -26.16 -30.33 13.81
C VAL A 387 -26.23 -30.83 15.23
N MET A 388 -25.16 -30.69 16.00
CA MET A 388 -25.14 -31.03 17.43
C MET A 388 -26.15 -30.19 18.23
N ALA A 389 -26.23 -28.91 18.03
CA ALA A 389 -27.18 -28.02 18.73
C ALA A 389 -28.64 -28.37 18.39
N VAL A 390 -28.93 -28.67 17.11
CA VAL A 390 -30.26 -29.11 16.66
C VAL A 390 -30.63 -30.47 17.27
N ALA A 391 -29.68 -31.40 17.37
CA ALA A 391 -29.89 -32.68 18.04
C ALA A 391 -30.24 -32.48 19.52
N PHE A 392 -29.53 -31.61 20.23
CA PHE A 392 -29.84 -31.26 21.63
C PHE A 392 -31.21 -30.54 21.74
N LEU A 393 -31.56 -29.70 20.77
CA LEU A 393 -32.85 -29.01 20.72
C LEU A 393 -34.00 -30.03 20.54
N ALA A 394 -33.87 -30.95 19.61
CA ALA A 394 -34.83 -32.02 19.39
C ALA A 394 -34.99 -32.89 20.66
N PHE A 395 -33.88 -33.22 21.32
CA PHE A 395 -33.87 -33.93 22.59
C PHE A 395 -34.62 -33.14 23.69
N ASN A 396 -34.32 -31.86 23.86
CA ASN A 396 -34.92 -31.01 24.88
C ASN A 396 -36.44 -30.85 24.67
N ILE A 397 -36.91 -30.74 23.43
CA ILE A 397 -38.33 -30.63 23.06
C ILE A 397 -39.03 -31.98 23.29
N LYS A 398 -38.46 -33.12 22.85
CA LYS A 398 -39.04 -34.47 22.98
C LYS A 398 -39.23 -34.87 24.43
N TYR A 399 -38.26 -34.60 25.30
CA TYR A 399 -38.26 -35.03 26.68
C TYR A 399 -38.67 -33.94 27.69
N ARG A 400 -39.27 -32.81 27.23
CA ARG A 400 -39.66 -31.65 28.06
C ARG A 400 -40.58 -31.99 29.25
N ALA A 401 -41.35 -33.09 29.20
CA ALA A 401 -42.27 -33.53 30.24
C ALA A 401 -41.58 -34.32 31.37
N LYS A 402 -40.38 -34.87 31.17
CA LYS A 402 -39.65 -35.60 32.19
C LYS A 402 -39.23 -34.65 33.32
N ARG A 403 -39.37 -35.13 34.59
CA ARG A 403 -39.14 -34.34 35.81
C ARG A 403 -37.83 -33.59 35.81
N TYR A 404 -36.72 -34.23 35.43
CA TYR A 404 -35.37 -33.64 35.40
C TYR A 404 -35.27 -32.47 34.40
N ILE A 405 -35.81 -32.61 33.18
CA ILE A 405 -35.77 -31.56 32.17
C ILE A 405 -36.76 -30.44 32.49
N LYS A 406 -37.95 -30.79 33.01
CA LYS A 406 -38.97 -29.83 33.46
C LYS A 406 -38.45 -28.91 34.55
N MET A 407 -37.64 -29.41 35.50
CA MET A 407 -37.03 -28.63 36.58
C MET A 407 -35.89 -27.74 36.10
N SER A 408 -35.23 -28.06 34.96
CA SER A 408 -34.18 -27.28 34.33
C SER A 408 -34.71 -26.12 33.44
N SER A 409 -36.01 -25.77 33.47
CA SER A 409 -36.64 -24.78 32.59
C SER A 409 -36.35 -25.03 31.10
N PRO A 410 -37.05 -26.00 30.46
CA PRO A 410 -36.76 -26.45 29.09
C PRO A 410 -36.82 -25.35 28.04
N LYS A 411 -37.67 -24.34 28.27
CA LYS A 411 -37.77 -23.18 27.38
C LYS A 411 -36.50 -22.33 27.40
N MET A 412 -35.88 -22.07 28.57
CA MET A 412 -34.59 -21.36 28.69
C MET A 412 -33.47 -22.16 28.03
N ASN A 413 -33.50 -23.49 28.09
CA ASN A 413 -32.57 -24.36 27.39
C ASN A 413 -32.68 -24.19 25.88
N ASN A 414 -33.89 -23.98 25.30
CA ASN A 414 -34.09 -23.72 23.89
C ASN A 414 -33.42 -22.37 23.47
N LEU A 415 -33.45 -21.35 24.34
CA LEU A 415 -32.76 -20.08 24.08
C LEU A 415 -31.24 -20.27 24.04
N ILE A 416 -30.68 -21.06 24.96
CA ILE A 416 -29.23 -21.37 24.94
C ILE A 416 -28.84 -22.03 23.61
N LEU A 417 -29.65 -23.00 23.15
CA LEU A 417 -29.40 -23.72 21.89
C LEU A 417 -29.58 -22.81 20.65
N GLY A 418 -30.63 -21.98 20.63
CA GLY A 418 -30.85 -21.01 19.59
C GLY A 418 -29.71 -19.99 19.47
N GLY A 419 -29.25 -19.48 20.62
CA GLY A 419 -28.08 -18.60 20.66
C GLY A 419 -26.80 -19.29 20.19
N GLY A 420 -26.59 -20.56 20.53
CA GLY A 420 -25.48 -21.37 20.04
C GLY A 420 -25.51 -21.55 18.50
N ILE A 421 -26.70 -21.80 17.93
CA ILE A 421 -26.85 -21.89 16.47
C ILE A 421 -26.46 -20.56 15.79
N LEU A 422 -26.90 -19.40 16.32
CA LEU A 422 -26.53 -18.09 15.81
C LEU A 422 -25.01 -17.86 15.93
N ALA A 423 -24.37 -18.26 17.02
CA ALA A 423 -22.94 -18.18 17.20
C ALA A 423 -22.16 -19.03 16.17
N TYR A 424 -22.63 -20.22 15.82
CA TYR A 424 -22.03 -21.02 14.75
C TYR A 424 -22.26 -20.39 13.37
N LEU A 425 -23.41 -19.79 13.08
CA LEU A 425 -23.67 -19.08 11.84
C LEU A 425 -22.74 -17.88 11.66
N SER A 426 -22.40 -17.19 12.74
CA SER A 426 -21.47 -16.05 12.66
C SER A 426 -20.06 -16.45 12.21
N ILE A 427 -19.66 -17.72 12.35
CA ILE A 427 -18.38 -18.23 11.83
C ILE A 427 -18.37 -18.25 10.29
N ILE A 428 -19.52 -18.53 9.66
CA ILE A 428 -19.63 -18.73 8.22
C ILE A 428 -19.56 -17.41 7.46
N PHE A 429 -20.20 -16.34 7.95
CA PHE A 429 -20.32 -15.07 7.22
C PHE A 429 -19.00 -14.43 6.80
N PRO A 430 -17.97 -14.27 7.68
CA PRO A 430 -16.71 -13.67 7.26
C PRO A 430 -15.95 -14.51 6.23
N GLY A 431 -16.11 -15.84 6.30
CA GLY A 431 -15.43 -16.77 5.39
C GLY A 431 -15.93 -16.73 3.96
N VAL A 432 -17.12 -16.19 3.69
CA VAL A 432 -17.67 -16.05 2.32
C VAL A 432 -16.80 -15.14 1.44
N ASP A 433 -15.96 -14.27 2.04
CA ASP A 433 -14.95 -13.49 1.31
C ASP A 433 -13.95 -14.37 0.50
N SER A 434 -13.83 -15.65 0.83
CA SER A 434 -13.01 -16.61 0.07
C SER A 434 -13.55 -16.88 -1.36
N ILE A 435 -14.81 -16.54 -1.65
CA ILE A 435 -15.52 -16.77 -2.90
C ILE A 435 -15.74 -15.42 -3.58
N ASP A 436 -14.76 -14.78 -4.10
CA ASP A 436 -14.75 -13.48 -4.82
C ASP A 436 -16.17 -12.85 -5.03
N ILE A 437 -16.73 -12.29 -3.96
CA ILE A 437 -18.04 -11.64 -3.92
C ILE A 437 -17.92 -10.14 -4.18
N ASP A 438 -19.01 -9.52 -4.68
CA ASP A 438 -19.12 -8.08 -4.86
C ASP A 438 -19.09 -7.32 -3.51
N ASP A 439 -18.73 -6.05 -3.56
CA ASP A 439 -18.53 -5.20 -2.38
C ASP A 439 -19.82 -4.99 -1.56
N VAL A 440 -20.98 -4.98 -2.23
CA VAL A 440 -22.28 -4.83 -1.57
C VAL A 440 -22.61 -6.08 -0.75
N THR A 441 -22.41 -7.26 -1.33
CA THR A 441 -22.60 -8.54 -0.63
C THR A 441 -21.62 -8.68 0.53
N PHE A 442 -20.35 -8.27 0.34
CA PHE A 442 -19.37 -8.26 1.44
C PHE A 442 -19.81 -7.39 2.62
N LEU A 443 -20.33 -6.19 2.38
CA LEU A 443 -20.86 -5.31 3.42
C LEU A 443 -22.05 -5.95 4.16
N TRP A 444 -22.96 -6.61 3.43
CA TRP A 444 -24.07 -7.35 4.06
C TRP A 444 -23.59 -8.50 4.93
N MET A 445 -22.53 -9.23 4.50
CA MET A 445 -21.94 -10.30 5.30
C MET A 445 -21.30 -9.77 6.59
N CYS A 446 -20.60 -8.64 6.53
CA CYS A 446 -20.05 -7.98 7.72
C CYS A 446 -21.14 -7.59 8.74
N ARG A 447 -22.21 -6.96 8.24
CA ARG A 447 -23.37 -6.59 9.08
C ARG A 447 -23.98 -7.83 9.72
N SER A 448 -24.30 -8.84 8.91
CA SER A 448 -24.91 -10.09 9.36
C SER A 448 -24.07 -10.81 10.41
N ASN A 449 -22.75 -10.84 10.23
CA ASN A 449 -21.82 -11.42 11.21
C ASN A 449 -21.95 -10.73 12.58
N THR A 450 -21.86 -9.41 12.62
CA THR A 450 -21.90 -8.63 13.85
C THR A 450 -23.23 -8.80 14.58
N TRP A 451 -24.35 -8.70 13.86
CA TRP A 451 -25.69 -8.89 14.42
C TRP A 451 -25.90 -10.30 14.95
N THR A 452 -25.51 -11.33 14.19
CA THR A 452 -25.72 -12.74 14.54
C THR A 452 -24.94 -13.14 15.77
N LEU A 453 -23.65 -12.69 15.84
CA LEU A 453 -22.80 -13.00 16.99
C LEU A 453 -23.31 -12.36 18.28
N ALA A 454 -23.70 -11.08 18.23
CA ALA A 454 -24.17 -10.36 19.42
C ALA A 454 -25.50 -10.88 19.92
N ILE A 455 -26.50 -11.05 19.04
CA ILE A 455 -27.82 -11.61 19.44
C ILE A 455 -27.65 -13.05 19.93
N GLY A 456 -26.78 -13.84 19.25
CA GLY A 456 -26.48 -15.22 19.68
C GLY A 456 -25.88 -15.28 21.08
N PHE A 457 -24.93 -14.38 21.37
CA PHE A 457 -24.31 -14.25 22.69
C PHE A 457 -25.33 -13.83 23.75
N SER A 458 -26.09 -12.77 23.56
CA SER A 458 -27.08 -12.27 24.50
C SER A 458 -28.19 -13.30 24.75
N MET A 459 -28.58 -14.07 23.76
CA MET A 459 -29.58 -15.14 23.90
C MET A 459 -29.03 -16.32 24.67
N ALA A 460 -27.84 -16.83 24.35
CA ALA A 460 -27.23 -17.97 25.02
C ALA A 460 -26.75 -17.63 26.44
N PHE A 461 -25.92 -16.59 26.54
CA PHE A 461 -25.36 -16.19 27.84
C PHE A 461 -26.40 -15.58 28.76
N GLY A 462 -27.28 -14.72 28.24
CA GLY A 462 -28.42 -14.17 29.01
C GLY A 462 -29.32 -15.24 29.59
N ALA A 463 -29.61 -16.33 28.86
CA ALA A 463 -30.36 -17.45 29.37
C ALA A 463 -29.61 -18.21 30.48
N MET A 464 -28.29 -18.41 30.36
CA MET A 464 -27.46 -19.00 31.41
C MET A 464 -27.38 -18.10 32.65
N PHE A 465 -27.14 -16.79 32.43
CA PHE A 465 -27.10 -15.80 33.49
C PHE A 465 -28.39 -15.76 34.31
N THR A 466 -29.54 -15.66 33.66
CA THR A 466 -30.85 -15.62 34.34
C THR A 466 -31.15 -16.87 35.12
N LYS A 467 -30.73 -18.06 34.64
CA LYS A 467 -30.85 -19.33 35.41
C LYS A 467 -29.98 -19.29 36.68
N THR A 468 -28.74 -18.82 36.58
CA THR A 468 -27.82 -18.70 37.72
C THR A 468 -28.35 -17.66 38.73
N TRP A 469 -28.85 -16.51 38.23
CA TRP A 469 -29.47 -15.48 39.04
C TRP A 469 -30.68 -15.99 39.81
N ARG A 470 -31.56 -16.80 39.17
CA ARG A 470 -32.68 -17.45 39.87
C ARG A 470 -32.21 -18.32 41.02
N VAL A 471 -31.19 -19.15 40.83
CA VAL A 471 -30.62 -20.01 41.87
C VAL A 471 -30.06 -19.15 43.01
N HIS A 472 -29.24 -18.17 42.72
CA HIS A 472 -28.68 -17.26 43.69
C HIS A 472 -29.79 -16.61 44.53
N ARG A 473 -30.83 -16.05 43.90
CA ARG A 473 -31.93 -15.38 44.60
C ARG A 473 -32.76 -16.31 45.51
N ILE A 474 -32.94 -17.56 45.10
CA ILE A 474 -33.66 -18.57 45.92
C ILE A 474 -32.88 -18.91 47.20
N PHE A 475 -31.56 -18.93 47.16
CA PHE A 475 -30.72 -19.35 48.27
C PHE A 475 -30.21 -18.21 49.15
N THR A 476 -30.20 -16.96 48.68
CA THR A 476 -29.70 -15.82 49.45
C THR A 476 -30.80 -15.11 50.26
N THR A 477 -32.07 -15.28 49.90
CA THR A 477 -33.18 -14.63 50.59
C THR A 477 -33.55 -15.40 51.89
N LYS A 478 -33.16 -14.84 53.03
CA LYS A 478 -33.38 -15.38 54.37
C LYS A 478 -34.82 -15.27 54.86
N THR A 479 -35.73 -14.64 54.16
CA THR A 479 -37.11 -14.38 54.58
C THR A 479 -38.06 -15.50 54.11
N ALA A 480 -38.95 -15.96 54.99
CA ALA A 480 -39.86 -17.08 54.84
C ALA A 480 -40.94 -17.02 53.75
N MET A 481 -40.93 -15.97 52.91
CA MET A 481 -41.74 -15.88 51.68
C MET A 481 -40.88 -16.33 50.50
N ARG A 482 -40.98 -17.61 50.13
CA ARG A 482 -40.46 -18.17 48.88
C ARG A 482 -41.12 -17.45 47.69
N THR A 483 -40.57 -16.34 47.25
CA THR A 483 -40.96 -15.73 45.96
C THR A 483 -40.50 -16.64 44.84
N MET A 484 -41.41 -17.43 44.31
CA MET A 484 -41.15 -18.28 43.16
C MET A 484 -40.97 -17.41 41.93
N ILE A 485 -39.71 -17.23 41.46
CA ILE A 485 -39.44 -16.55 40.20
C ILE A 485 -40.01 -17.40 39.07
N LYS A 486 -41.02 -16.86 38.38
CA LYS A 486 -41.70 -17.54 37.29
C LYS A 486 -40.85 -17.42 35.99
N ASP A 487 -40.93 -18.42 35.10
CA ASP A 487 -40.12 -18.46 33.86
C ASP A 487 -40.30 -17.22 32.94
N TYR A 488 -41.48 -16.57 32.96
CA TYR A 488 -41.70 -15.36 32.13
C TYR A 488 -40.82 -14.19 32.56
N GLN A 489 -40.43 -14.09 33.83
CA GLN A 489 -39.50 -13.03 34.32
C GLN A 489 -38.08 -13.26 33.80
N LEU A 490 -37.64 -14.51 33.65
CA LEU A 490 -36.35 -14.86 33.06
C LEU A 490 -36.31 -14.50 31.58
N TYR A 491 -37.42 -14.77 30.86
CA TYR A 491 -37.57 -14.31 29.47
C TYR A 491 -37.49 -12.80 29.35
N GLY A 492 -38.15 -12.07 30.26
CA GLY A 492 -38.13 -10.61 30.26
C GLY A 492 -36.71 -10.07 30.34
N VAL A 493 -35.83 -10.63 31.18
CA VAL A 493 -34.44 -10.20 31.28
C VAL A 493 -33.66 -10.49 29.98
N VAL A 494 -33.81 -11.69 29.41
CA VAL A 494 -33.15 -12.04 28.15
C VAL A 494 -33.63 -11.14 27.01
N MET A 495 -34.94 -10.87 26.94
CA MET A 495 -35.50 -9.96 25.93
C MET A 495 -34.99 -8.53 26.08
N VAL A 496 -34.80 -8.02 27.29
CA VAL A 496 -34.21 -6.72 27.55
C VAL A 496 -32.78 -6.65 27.02
N LEU A 497 -31.96 -7.68 27.20
CA LEU A 497 -30.60 -7.76 26.67
C LEU A 497 -30.60 -7.73 25.14
N ILE A 498 -31.45 -8.54 24.50
CA ILE A 498 -31.58 -8.59 23.04
C ILE A 498 -32.07 -7.24 22.48
N ILE A 499 -33.06 -6.62 23.13
CA ILE A 499 -33.55 -5.28 22.72
C ILE A 499 -32.46 -4.23 22.85
N LEU A 500 -31.64 -4.31 23.91
CA LEU A 500 -30.50 -3.41 24.09
C LEU A 500 -29.49 -3.55 22.93
N ASP A 501 -29.15 -4.78 22.54
CA ASP A 501 -28.28 -5.02 21.38
C ASP A 501 -28.88 -4.44 20.09
N ILE A 502 -30.20 -4.70 19.85
CA ILE A 502 -30.91 -4.16 18.69
C ILE A 502 -30.86 -2.63 18.67
N ILE A 503 -31.06 -1.97 19.80
CA ILE A 503 -31.00 -0.52 19.91
C ILE A 503 -29.59 -0.02 19.57
N VAL A 504 -28.54 -0.60 20.18
CA VAL A 504 -27.16 -0.19 19.95
C VAL A 504 -26.77 -0.33 18.47
N PHE A 505 -27.09 -1.49 17.85
CA PHE A 505 -26.78 -1.71 16.43
C PHE A 505 -27.62 -0.84 15.50
N SER A 506 -28.91 -0.60 15.81
CA SER A 506 -29.75 0.28 15.02
C SER A 506 -29.25 1.73 15.08
N LEU A 507 -28.86 2.21 16.27
CA LEU A 507 -28.25 3.54 16.42
C LEU A 507 -26.94 3.63 15.63
N ARG A 508 -26.10 2.59 15.67
CA ARG A 508 -24.89 2.53 14.88
C ARG A 508 -25.17 2.63 13.38
N GLU A 509 -26.12 1.87 12.85
CA GLU A 509 -26.46 1.91 11.42
C GLU A 509 -27.04 3.25 10.97
N ILE A 510 -27.70 3.99 11.87
CA ILE A 510 -28.29 5.31 11.57
C ILE A 510 -27.24 6.42 11.64
N PHE A 511 -26.40 6.44 12.69
CA PHE A 511 -25.46 7.53 12.97
C PHE A 511 -24.08 7.32 12.39
N ASP A 512 -23.64 6.06 12.24
CA ASP A 512 -22.28 5.70 11.79
C ASP A 512 -22.31 4.36 11.02
N PRO A 513 -22.92 4.35 9.82
CA PRO A 513 -23.09 3.14 9.03
C PRO A 513 -21.73 2.51 8.68
N ILE A 514 -21.70 1.18 8.63
CA ILE A 514 -20.53 0.42 8.19
C ILE A 514 -20.29 0.67 6.71
N PHE A 515 -19.05 1.02 6.36
CA PHE A 515 -18.58 1.17 4.98
C PHE A 515 -17.34 0.30 4.71
N LEU A 516 -17.11 0.06 3.41
CA LEU A 516 -15.95 -0.67 2.94
C LEU A 516 -14.71 0.24 2.96
N ASN A 517 -13.67 -0.19 3.63
CA ASN A 517 -12.34 0.41 3.57
C ASN A 517 -11.37 -0.56 2.92
N VAL A 518 -10.71 -0.11 1.84
CA VAL A 518 -9.70 -0.90 1.14
C VAL A 518 -8.33 -0.43 1.62
N GLN A 519 -7.66 -1.28 2.37
CA GLN A 519 -6.28 -1.04 2.79
C GLN A 519 -5.34 -1.57 1.72
N THR A 520 -4.43 -0.72 1.27
CA THR A 520 -3.40 -1.07 0.29
C THR A 520 -2.07 -1.31 1.00
N SER A 521 -1.47 -2.46 0.74
CA SER A 521 -0.10 -2.77 1.17
C SER A 521 0.74 -3.09 -0.05
N ARG A 522 1.91 -2.46 -0.17
CA ARG A 522 2.84 -2.69 -1.28
C ARG A 522 3.88 -3.71 -0.86
N GLN A 523 4.01 -4.77 -1.65
CA GLN A 523 5.01 -5.81 -1.46
C GLN A 523 5.82 -5.96 -2.75
N ASN A 524 7.13 -5.79 -2.65
CA ASN A 524 8.02 -6.05 -3.78
C ASN A 524 8.08 -7.57 -4.02
N GLN A 525 7.56 -8.00 -5.16
CA GLN A 525 7.61 -9.39 -5.59
C GLN A 525 8.87 -9.66 -6.39
N ASP A 526 9.22 -8.71 -7.27
CA ASP A 526 10.41 -8.73 -8.11
C ASP A 526 10.90 -7.29 -8.27
N GLU A 527 12.07 -7.10 -8.84
CA GLU A 527 12.64 -5.76 -9.04
C GLU A 527 11.80 -4.87 -9.97
N ASP A 528 10.97 -5.48 -10.84
CA ASP A 528 10.13 -4.80 -11.82
C ASP A 528 8.63 -4.87 -11.52
N VAL A 529 8.23 -5.65 -10.49
CA VAL A 529 6.82 -5.88 -10.16
C VAL A 529 6.57 -5.61 -8.69
N VAL A 530 5.72 -4.66 -8.42
CA VAL A 530 5.18 -4.38 -7.08
C VAL A 530 3.76 -4.94 -7.01
N LEU A 531 3.55 -5.89 -6.11
CA LEU A 531 2.20 -6.34 -5.77
C LEU A 531 1.55 -5.32 -4.85
N VAL A 532 0.46 -4.76 -5.32
CA VAL A 532 -0.43 -3.94 -4.51
C VAL A 532 -1.50 -4.87 -3.93
N LEU A 533 -1.31 -5.27 -2.68
CA LEU A 533 -2.24 -6.11 -1.97
C LEU A 533 -3.43 -5.28 -1.48
N LEU A 534 -4.61 -5.55 -2.03
CA LEU A 534 -5.86 -4.91 -1.66
C LEU A 534 -6.59 -5.73 -0.61
N ARG A 535 -6.64 -5.27 0.63
CA ARG A 535 -7.38 -5.88 1.73
C ARG A 535 -8.68 -5.13 1.98
N ARG A 536 -9.81 -5.83 1.82
CA ARG A 536 -11.13 -5.28 2.16
C ARG A 536 -11.38 -5.41 3.67
N THR A 537 -11.79 -4.33 4.30
CA THR A 537 -12.16 -4.30 5.72
C THR A 537 -13.44 -3.51 5.90
N CYS A 538 -14.31 -3.99 6.78
CA CYS A 538 -15.51 -3.28 7.17
C CYS A 538 -15.19 -2.39 8.38
N THR A 539 -15.43 -1.10 8.26
CA THR A 539 -15.17 -0.13 9.32
C THR A 539 -16.27 0.91 9.40
N SER A 540 -16.24 1.75 10.42
CA SER A 540 -17.04 2.95 10.54
C SER A 540 -16.19 4.07 11.14
N HIS A 541 -16.61 5.34 11.05
CA HIS A 541 -15.81 6.48 11.53
C HIS A 541 -15.52 6.38 13.03
N PHE A 542 -16.46 5.89 13.82
CA PHE A 542 -16.36 5.75 15.27
C PHE A 542 -16.31 4.29 15.74
N VAL A 543 -15.72 3.40 14.93
CA VAL A 543 -15.69 1.94 15.17
C VAL A 543 -15.14 1.58 16.56
N VAL A 544 -14.13 2.30 17.05
CA VAL A 544 -13.52 2.06 18.37
C VAL A 544 -14.51 2.33 19.50
N TYR A 545 -15.29 3.39 19.42
CA TYR A 545 -16.29 3.74 20.44
C TYR A 545 -17.46 2.75 20.43
N TRP A 546 -17.94 2.34 19.24
CA TRP A 546 -19.02 1.36 19.12
C TRP A 546 -18.62 -0.02 19.63
N ASN A 547 -17.45 -0.51 19.20
CA ASN A 547 -16.93 -1.79 19.71
C ASN A 547 -16.59 -1.71 21.19
N GLY A 548 -16.03 -0.60 21.67
CA GLY A 548 -15.75 -0.35 23.08
C GLY A 548 -17.01 -0.40 23.93
N SER A 549 -18.12 0.21 23.50
CA SER A 549 -19.39 0.18 24.20
C SER A 549 -19.95 -1.23 24.32
N LEU A 550 -19.87 -2.03 23.25
CA LEU A 550 -20.28 -3.44 23.24
C LEU A 550 -19.41 -4.30 24.17
N PHE A 551 -18.09 -4.09 24.17
CA PHE A 551 -17.18 -4.80 25.07
C PHE A 551 -17.43 -4.45 26.52
N VAL A 552 -17.75 -3.20 26.85
CA VAL A 552 -18.12 -2.79 28.21
C VAL A 552 -19.43 -3.45 28.66
N LEU A 553 -20.48 -3.39 27.83
CA LEU A 553 -21.78 -4.00 28.14
C LEU A 553 -21.66 -5.51 28.34
N ASN A 554 -21.06 -6.21 27.39
CA ASN A 554 -20.91 -7.66 27.47
C ASN A 554 -19.89 -8.09 28.54
N GLY A 555 -18.83 -7.29 28.75
CA GLY A 555 -17.84 -7.49 29.79
C GLY A 555 -18.43 -7.38 31.18
N LEU A 556 -19.25 -6.35 31.45
CA LEU A 556 -19.98 -6.22 32.69
C LEU A 556 -20.93 -7.39 32.94
N LEU A 557 -21.65 -7.85 31.90
CA LEU A 557 -22.53 -9.01 31.97
C LEU A 557 -21.73 -10.28 32.26
N LEU A 558 -20.56 -10.47 31.66
CA LEU A 558 -19.66 -11.60 31.92
C LEU A 558 -19.12 -11.59 33.34
N ILE A 559 -18.64 -10.44 33.85
CA ILE A 559 -18.10 -10.28 35.20
C ILE A 559 -19.20 -10.60 36.24
N PHE A 560 -20.39 -10.04 36.04
CA PHE A 560 -21.51 -10.29 36.94
C PHE A 560 -21.99 -11.73 36.85
N GLY A 561 -21.99 -12.34 35.64
CA GLY A 561 -22.29 -13.78 35.48
C GLY A 561 -21.28 -14.68 36.17
N ALA A 562 -19.98 -14.34 36.09
CA ALA A 562 -18.91 -15.07 36.79
C ALA A 562 -19.05 -14.96 38.32
N PHE A 563 -19.39 -13.76 38.83
CA PHE A 563 -19.67 -13.54 40.23
C PHE A 563 -20.84 -14.42 40.73
N LEU A 564 -21.96 -14.42 40.00
CA LEU A 564 -23.11 -15.28 40.36
C LEU A 564 -22.77 -16.77 40.30
N ALA A 565 -21.98 -17.20 39.30
CA ALA A 565 -21.52 -18.57 39.19
C ALA A 565 -20.61 -18.97 40.36
N TRP A 566 -19.75 -18.07 40.82
CA TRP A 566 -18.90 -18.26 41.99
C TRP A 566 -19.73 -18.41 43.29
N GLU A 567 -20.70 -17.52 43.51
CA GLU A 567 -21.54 -17.50 44.70
C GLU A 567 -22.43 -18.79 44.78
N THR A 568 -22.94 -19.24 43.62
CA THR A 568 -23.80 -20.43 43.55
C THR A 568 -23.05 -21.76 43.55
N ARG A 569 -21.69 -21.79 43.53
CA ARG A 569 -20.87 -23.01 43.43
C ARG A 569 -21.09 -24.01 44.59
N LYS A 570 -21.45 -23.54 45.80
CA LYS A 570 -21.66 -24.37 46.99
C LYS A 570 -23.07 -24.96 47.11
N VAL A 571 -23.98 -24.62 46.19
CA VAL A 571 -25.35 -25.09 46.22
C VAL A 571 -25.43 -26.49 45.66
N THR A 572 -25.58 -27.49 46.56
CA THR A 572 -25.69 -28.93 46.25
C THR A 572 -27.13 -29.43 46.41
N VAL A 573 -28.06 -28.98 45.58
CA VAL A 573 -29.44 -29.50 45.60
C VAL A 573 -29.61 -30.48 44.43
N PRO A 574 -29.95 -31.77 44.68
CA PRO A 574 -30.08 -32.79 43.62
C PRO A 574 -31.05 -32.39 42.50
N ALA A 575 -32.09 -31.62 42.84
CA ALA A 575 -33.08 -31.13 41.89
C ALA A 575 -32.61 -29.96 41.01
N LEU A 576 -31.49 -29.26 41.37
CA LEU A 576 -30.91 -28.11 40.69
C LEU A 576 -29.44 -28.37 40.24
N ASN A 577 -29.07 -29.61 40.03
CA ASN A 577 -27.71 -30.03 39.63
C ASN A 577 -27.21 -29.37 38.34
N ASP A 578 -28.08 -28.67 37.64
CA ASP A 578 -27.81 -27.87 36.43
C ASP A 578 -26.91 -26.65 36.72
N SER A 579 -26.95 -26.09 37.95
CA SER A 579 -26.20 -24.89 38.34
C SER A 579 -24.68 -25.04 38.23
N LYS A 580 -24.17 -26.24 38.61
CA LYS A 580 -22.73 -26.51 38.53
C LYS A 580 -22.23 -26.47 37.11
N TYR A 581 -22.94 -27.10 36.17
CA TYR A 581 -22.55 -27.15 34.76
C TYR A 581 -22.72 -25.81 34.06
N ILE A 582 -23.76 -25.04 34.40
CA ILE A 582 -23.97 -23.70 33.92
C ILE A 582 -22.86 -22.76 34.43
N GLY A 583 -22.47 -22.85 35.71
CA GLY A 583 -21.37 -22.12 36.28
C GLY A 583 -20.05 -22.41 35.55
N MET A 584 -19.74 -23.66 35.27
CA MET A 584 -18.57 -24.06 34.47
C MET A 584 -18.61 -23.48 33.04
N SER A 585 -19.80 -23.46 32.42
CA SER A 585 -20.01 -22.88 31.10
C SER A 585 -19.76 -21.37 31.08
N VAL A 586 -20.19 -20.65 32.13
CA VAL A 586 -19.91 -19.21 32.28
C VAL A 586 -18.41 -18.95 32.36
N TYR A 587 -17.69 -19.75 33.20
CA TYR A 587 -16.22 -19.58 33.26
C TYR A 587 -15.51 -19.88 31.95
N ASN A 588 -15.97 -20.91 31.22
CA ASN A 588 -15.45 -21.21 29.88
C ASN A 588 -15.57 -19.99 28.94
N VAL A 589 -16.75 -19.38 28.86
CA VAL A 589 -16.99 -18.21 28.03
C VAL A 589 -16.12 -17.03 28.47
N VAL A 590 -16.02 -16.77 29.79
CA VAL A 590 -15.19 -15.68 30.34
C VAL A 590 -13.73 -15.86 29.95
N VAL A 591 -13.15 -17.04 30.19
CA VAL A 591 -11.73 -17.31 29.89
C VAL A 591 -11.44 -17.21 28.39
N LEU A 592 -12.27 -17.81 27.54
CA LEU A 592 -12.06 -17.78 26.11
C LEU A 592 -12.28 -16.38 25.52
N SER A 593 -13.21 -15.57 26.05
CA SER A 593 -13.39 -14.18 25.65
C SER A 593 -12.20 -13.30 26.09
N PHE A 594 -11.69 -13.51 27.31
CA PHE A 594 -10.55 -12.75 27.82
C PHE A 594 -9.26 -13.00 27.04
N VAL A 595 -9.08 -14.20 26.49
CA VAL A 595 -7.93 -14.53 25.63
C VAL A 595 -8.20 -14.15 24.16
N GLY A 596 -9.41 -14.47 23.67
CA GLY A 596 -9.73 -14.31 22.23
C GLY A 596 -9.79 -12.87 21.76
N VAL A 597 -10.35 -11.95 22.58
CA VAL A 597 -10.47 -10.53 22.20
C VAL A 597 -9.10 -9.86 22.03
N PRO A 598 -8.15 -9.91 22.97
CA PRO A 598 -6.82 -9.33 22.77
C PRO A 598 -6.06 -9.96 21.59
N VAL A 599 -6.12 -11.29 21.43
CA VAL A 599 -5.46 -11.98 20.33
C VAL A 599 -6.00 -11.51 18.98
N SER A 600 -7.31 -11.28 18.87
CA SER A 600 -7.94 -10.79 17.64
C SER A 600 -7.48 -9.36 17.25
N LEU A 601 -7.08 -8.54 18.22
CA LEU A 601 -6.64 -7.16 17.99
C LEU A 601 -5.19 -7.06 17.51
N VAL A 602 -4.36 -8.09 17.71
CA VAL A 602 -2.93 -8.09 17.41
C VAL A 602 -2.63 -8.74 16.06
N LEU A 603 -3.56 -9.52 15.51
CA LEU A 603 -3.32 -10.29 14.29
C LEU A 603 -3.64 -9.49 13.02
N ASP A 604 -2.60 -9.25 12.22
CA ASP A 604 -2.72 -8.54 10.93
C ASP A 604 -3.04 -9.49 9.75
N ASP A 605 -2.62 -10.77 9.83
CA ASP A 605 -2.91 -11.73 8.77
C ASP A 605 -4.40 -12.11 8.73
N VAL A 606 -5.02 -11.96 7.56
CA VAL A 606 -6.46 -12.19 7.34
C VAL A 606 -6.86 -13.64 7.65
N ASN A 607 -6.04 -14.59 7.23
CA ASN A 607 -6.31 -16.03 7.41
C ASN A 607 -6.20 -16.45 8.88
N ALA A 608 -5.12 -16.00 9.56
CA ALA A 608 -4.91 -16.28 10.98
C ALA A 608 -5.99 -15.61 11.83
N HIS A 609 -6.34 -14.36 11.54
CA HIS A 609 -7.40 -13.62 12.24
C HIS A 609 -8.74 -14.35 12.15
N TYR A 610 -9.17 -14.72 10.93
CA TYR A 610 -10.41 -15.46 10.72
C TYR A 610 -10.38 -16.82 11.43
N ALA A 611 -9.33 -17.62 11.22
CA ALA A 611 -9.22 -18.96 11.78
C ALA A 611 -9.24 -18.95 13.32
N ILE A 612 -8.54 -18.02 13.94
CA ILE A 612 -8.44 -17.94 15.41
C ILE A 612 -9.77 -17.51 16.01
N ILE A 613 -10.42 -16.47 15.48
CA ILE A 613 -11.73 -16.03 15.99
C ILE A 613 -12.77 -17.15 15.81
N ALA A 614 -12.82 -17.76 14.63
CA ALA A 614 -13.73 -18.87 14.34
C ALA A 614 -13.55 -20.04 15.33
N ASN A 615 -12.29 -20.41 15.63
CA ASN A 615 -11.97 -21.43 16.62
C ASN A 615 -12.43 -21.05 18.05
N PHE A 616 -12.17 -19.80 18.48
CA PHE A 616 -12.64 -19.35 19.79
C PHE A 616 -14.16 -19.43 19.93
N VAL A 617 -14.91 -18.94 18.92
CA VAL A 617 -16.37 -19.00 18.90
C VAL A 617 -16.84 -20.45 18.87
N PHE A 618 -16.24 -21.31 18.05
CA PHE A 618 -16.57 -22.73 17.95
C PHE A 618 -16.36 -23.47 19.29
N PHE A 619 -15.17 -23.35 19.89
CA PHE A 619 -14.86 -24.04 21.14
C PHE A 619 -15.68 -23.52 22.32
N ALA A 620 -15.83 -22.18 22.45
CA ALA A 620 -16.65 -21.58 23.50
C ALA A 620 -18.09 -22.09 23.45
N THR A 621 -18.68 -22.10 22.24
CA THR A 621 -20.08 -22.57 22.05
C THR A 621 -20.19 -24.06 22.25
N THR A 622 -19.30 -24.87 21.66
CA THR A 622 -19.34 -26.35 21.75
C THR A 622 -19.18 -26.82 23.18
N LEU A 623 -18.16 -26.32 23.91
CA LEU A 623 -17.96 -26.68 25.33
C LEU A 623 -19.14 -26.27 26.18
N THR A 624 -19.69 -25.06 25.95
CA THR A 624 -20.88 -24.59 26.69
C THR A 624 -22.07 -25.50 26.46
N LEU A 625 -22.40 -25.85 25.22
CA LEU A 625 -23.52 -26.72 24.88
C LEU A 625 -23.31 -28.14 25.43
N CYS A 626 -22.09 -28.68 25.30
CA CYS A 626 -21.76 -30.00 25.86
C CYS A 626 -21.88 -30.02 27.39
N MET A 627 -21.36 -29.02 28.10
CA MET A 627 -21.47 -28.95 29.57
C MET A 627 -22.92 -28.90 30.05
N VAL A 628 -23.77 -28.17 29.32
CA VAL A 628 -25.19 -28.02 29.72
C VAL A 628 -26.03 -29.25 29.34
N PHE A 629 -25.79 -29.90 28.19
CA PHE A 629 -26.70 -30.90 27.65
C PHE A 629 -26.22 -32.36 27.79
N VAL A 630 -24.90 -32.65 27.79
CA VAL A 630 -24.39 -34.02 27.94
C VAL A 630 -24.80 -34.66 29.29
N PRO A 631 -24.76 -33.97 30.45
CA PRO A 631 -25.25 -34.51 31.71
C PRO A 631 -26.73 -34.89 31.63
N LYS A 632 -27.55 -34.12 30.89
CA LYS A 632 -28.98 -34.38 30.71
C LYS A 632 -29.25 -35.63 29.87
N LEU A 633 -28.37 -35.93 28.91
CA LEU A 633 -28.45 -37.18 28.14
C LEU A 633 -28.12 -38.41 28.99
N ARG A 634 -27.15 -38.33 29.92
CA ARG A 634 -26.76 -39.44 30.79
C ARG A 634 -27.87 -39.83 31.73
N VAL A 635 -28.57 -38.87 32.37
CA VAL A 635 -29.67 -39.10 33.29
C VAL A 635 -30.90 -39.75 32.61
N ARG A 636 -31.03 -39.72 31.29
CA ARG A 636 -32.07 -40.40 30.53
C ARG A 636 -32.10 -41.91 30.78
N ASN A 637 -30.95 -42.54 30.98
CA ASN A 637 -30.80 -44.00 31.09
C ASN A 637 -30.88 -44.53 32.51
N GLU A 638 -30.95 -43.64 33.52
CA GLU A 638 -31.20 -44.05 34.87
C GLU A 638 -32.72 -44.39 35.05
N VAL A 639 -33.01 -45.64 35.33
CA VAL A 639 -34.37 -46.15 35.59
C VAL A 639 -34.94 -45.39 36.77
N GLU A 640 -36.11 -44.76 36.66
CA GLU A 640 -36.86 -44.20 37.78
C GLU A 640 -37.09 -45.31 38.77
N PRO A 641 -36.69 -45.19 40.06
CA PRO A 641 -37.16 -46.07 41.06
C PRO A 641 -38.69 -45.87 41.13
N LYS A 642 -39.46 -46.98 40.92
CA LYS A 642 -40.90 -47.00 40.99
C LYS A 642 -41.33 -46.45 42.37
N GLY A 643 -41.87 -45.24 42.36
CA GLY A 643 -42.39 -44.55 43.50
C GLY A 643 -43.64 -45.33 44.02
N THR A 644 -43.55 -45.78 45.19
CA THR A 644 -44.65 -46.35 45.94
C THR A 644 -45.77 -45.32 46.06
N MET A 645 -46.92 -45.67 45.53
CA MET A 645 -48.17 -44.91 45.57
C MET A 645 -48.67 -44.90 47.01
N PHE A 646 -48.81 -43.74 47.61
CA PHE A 646 -49.59 -43.57 48.83
C PHE A 646 -51.09 -43.67 48.46
N SER A 647 -51.73 -44.79 48.74
CA SER A 647 -53.20 -44.90 48.79
C SER A 647 -53.64 -44.94 50.22
N THR A 648 -54.60 -44.09 50.51
CA THR A 648 -55.26 -43.88 51.78
C THR A 648 -56.31 -44.97 52.06
N MET A 649 -56.42 -45.39 53.33
CA MET A 649 -57.54 -46.03 54.07
C MET A 649 -57.98 -47.46 53.74
N GLY A 650 -57.98 -48.21 54.77
CA GLY A 650 -58.82 -49.38 54.95
C GLY A 650 -58.29 -50.36 56.01
N ASN A 651 -58.94 -50.37 57.18
CA ASN A 651 -58.77 -51.31 58.28
C ASN A 651 -58.78 -52.79 57.85
N SER A 652 -57.87 -53.58 58.41
CA SER A 652 -58.28 -54.84 59.09
C SER A 652 -57.06 -55.58 59.67
N HIS A 653 -57.26 -56.17 60.85
CA HIS A 653 -56.38 -57.02 61.63
C HIS A 653 -55.70 -58.15 60.83
N ASN A 654 -54.41 -58.40 61.10
CA ASN A 654 -53.92 -59.69 61.62
C ASN A 654 -52.39 -59.67 61.85
N HIS A 655 -51.96 -60.33 62.93
CA HIS A 655 -50.63 -60.65 63.39
C HIS A 655 -49.76 -61.34 62.34
N HIS A 656 -48.52 -60.85 62.16
CA HIS A 656 -47.35 -61.74 62.11
C HIS A 656 -46.05 -60.89 62.24
N SER A 657 -45.17 -61.38 63.15
CA SER A 657 -43.82 -60.85 63.42
C SER A 657 -42.94 -60.87 62.21
N ILE A 658 -42.36 -59.72 61.87
CA ILE A 658 -41.27 -59.60 60.89
C ILE A 658 -40.26 -58.59 61.43
N THR A 659 -39.04 -59.06 61.54
CA THR A 659 -37.82 -58.36 61.94
C THR A 659 -37.64 -56.98 61.18
N GLU A 660 -37.39 -55.96 61.98
CA GLU A 660 -37.14 -54.58 61.49
C GLU A 660 -35.90 -54.52 60.57
N PRO A 661 -35.95 -53.87 59.41
CA PRO A 661 -34.78 -53.70 58.54
C PRO A 661 -33.79 -52.70 59.16
N GLU A 662 -32.55 -52.99 59.05
CA GLU A 662 -31.35 -52.21 59.51
C GLU A 662 -31.38 -50.72 59.18
N SER A 663 -32.12 -50.33 58.18
CA SER A 663 -32.36 -48.97 57.74
C SER A 663 -33.12 -48.10 58.74
N ASN A 664 -34.10 -48.70 59.48
CA ASN A 664 -34.90 -47.98 60.50
C ASN A 664 -34.10 -47.72 61.77
N LYS A 665 -33.19 -48.63 62.10
CA LYS A 665 -32.28 -48.46 63.27
C LYS A 665 -31.32 -47.32 63.06
N LYS A 666 -30.85 -47.12 61.82
CA LYS A 666 -29.94 -46.02 61.42
C LYS A 666 -30.67 -44.68 61.37
N ILE A 667 -31.94 -44.66 60.98
CA ILE A 667 -32.79 -43.46 60.98
C ILE A 667 -33.13 -43.04 62.44
N ARG A 668 -33.42 -43.96 63.34
CA ARG A 668 -33.63 -43.66 64.80
C ARG A 668 -32.35 -43.11 65.43
N MET A 669 -31.19 -43.74 65.23
CA MET A 669 -29.90 -43.21 65.74
C MET A 669 -29.55 -41.85 65.22
N LEU A 670 -29.89 -41.53 63.98
CA LEU A 670 -29.68 -40.20 63.40
C LEU A 670 -30.68 -39.17 63.94
N SER A 671 -31.92 -39.56 64.21
CA SER A 671 -32.95 -38.73 64.84
C SER A 671 -32.56 -38.35 66.27
N ASP A 672 -32.12 -39.31 67.07
CA ASP A 672 -31.67 -39.07 68.43
C ASP A 672 -30.42 -38.22 68.50
N ARG A 673 -29.56 -38.34 67.49
CA ARG A 673 -28.37 -37.50 67.39
C ARG A 673 -28.67 -36.06 66.97
N ILE A 674 -29.70 -35.88 66.15
CA ILE A 674 -30.20 -34.54 65.76
C ILE A 674 -30.86 -33.88 66.97
N GLU A 675 -31.63 -34.55 67.70
CA GLU A 675 -32.32 -34.05 68.91
C GLU A 675 -31.27 -33.61 69.98
N ASN A 676 -30.25 -34.43 70.18
CA ASN A 676 -29.16 -34.13 71.12
C ASN A 676 -28.33 -32.90 70.66
N LEU A 677 -28.12 -32.75 69.35
CA LEU A 677 -27.45 -31.58 68.81
C LEU A 677 -28.31 -30.31 68.88
N GLN A 678 -29.61 -30.43 68.76
CA GLN A 678 -30.53 -29.31 68.92
C GLN A 678 -30.58 -28.84 70.38
N ASP A 679 -30.66 -29.77 71.35
CA ASP A 679 -30.59 -29.43 72.78
C ASP A 679 -29.28 -28.75 73.17
N ARG A 680 -28.16 -29.19 72.59
CA ARG A 680 -26.84 -28.50 72.77
C ARG A 680 -26.78 -27.12 72.11
N LEU A 681 -27.46 -26.96 71.03
CA LEU A 681 -27.55 -25.68 70.35
C LEU A 681 -28.40 -24.66 71.11
N ASP A 682 -29.54 -25.17 71.67
CA ASP A 682 -30.41 -24.31 72.47
C ASP A 682 -29.78 -23.91 73.83
N LYS A 683 -29.01 -24.82 74.44
CA LYS A 683 -28.17 -24.48 75.61
C LYS A 683 -27.10 -23.43 75.31
N LYS A 684 -26.45 -23.53 74.15
CA LYS A 684 -25.50 -22.56 73.75
C LYS A 684 -26.16 -21.20 73.36
N ASN A 685 -27.31 -21.22 72.72
CA ASN A 685 -28.07 -20.02 72.39
C ASN A 685 -28.60 -19.31 73.66
N HIS A 686 -29.00 -20.10 74.70
CA HIS A 686 -29.36 -19.52 76.00
C HIS A 686 -28.17 -18.85 76.66
N ARG A 687 -26.98 -19.46 76.60
CA ARG A 687 -25.72 -18.88 77.13
C ARG A 687 -25.28 -17.65 76.35
N ILE A 688 -25.51 -17.61 75.07
CA ILE A 688 -25.22 -16.39 74.22
C ILE A 688 -26.20 -15.28 74.65
N LYS A 689 -27.46 -15.52 74.84
CA LYS A 689 -28.46 -14.56 75.33
C LYS A 689 -28.11 -14.01 76.69
N GLU A 690 -27.62 -14.88 77.61
CA GLU A 690 -27.15 -14.47 78.94
C GLU A 690 -25.91 -13.52 78.80
N LEU A 691 -24.99 -13.86 77.94
CA LEU A 691 -23.80 -13.02 77.64
C LEU A 691 -24.16 -11.72 76.94
N GLU A 692 -25.15 -11.75 76.04
CA GLU A 692 -25.63 -10.54 75.34
C GLU A 692 -26.36 -9.58 76.25
N SER A 693 -27.05 -10.11 77.29
CA SER A 693 -27.71 -9.30 78.33
C SER A 693 -26.70 -8.59 79.28
N CYS A 694 -25.48 -9.11 79.34
CA CYS A 694 -24.36 -8.49 80.10
C CYS A 694 -23.60 -7.41 79.35
N VAL A 695 -23.84 -7.20 78.00
CA VAL A 695 -23.08 -6.33 77.15
C VAL A 695 -23.82 -5.01 76.80
N ILE A 696 -25.06 -4.80 77.25
CA ILE A 696 -25.77 -3.54 76.98
C ILE A 696 -25.37 -2.52 78.06
N PRO A 697 -24.66 -1.42 77.75
CA PRO A 697 -24.42 -0.36 78.70
C PRO A 697 -25.67 0.51 78.78
N SER A 698 -26.34 0.48 79.98
CA SER A 698 -27.32 1.48 80.34
C SER A 698 -26.61 2.78 80.74
N SER A 699 -27.01 3.87 80.10
CA SER A 699 -26.62 5.24 80.49
C SER A 699 -27.25 5.55 81.84
N ASP A 700 -26.65 5.16 82.93
CA ASP A 700 -26.68 5.86 84.24
C ASP A 700 -25.71 5.16 85.20
N GLY A 701 -24.86 5.96 85.76
CA GLY A 701 -23.75 5.50 86.58
C GLY A 701 -24.17 4.88 87.89
N THR A 702 -24.08 3.59 88.00
CA THR A 702 -23.85 2.93 89.31
C THR A 702 -23.22 1.54 89.04
N LYS A 703 -22.06 1.35 89.67
CA LYS A 703 -21.30 0.09 89.62
C LYS A 703 -22.07 -1.01 90.34
N GLY A 704 -22.38 -2.08 89.66
CA GLY A 704 -22.78 -3.36 90.22
C GLY A 704 -21.68 -4.38 89.99
N GLU A 705 -21.07 -4.80 91.05
CA GLU A 705 -20.09 -5.87 91.07
C GLU A 705 -20.77 -7.21 90.72
N CYS A 706 -20.15 -7.85 89.71
CA CYS A 706 -20.49 -9.25 89.39
C CYS A 706 -19.32 -10.11 89.89
N SER A 707 -19.60 -10.84 91.01
CA SER A 707 -18.63 -11.73 91.61
C SER A 707 -18.29 -12.92 90.75
N SER A 708 -17.00 -13.16 90.63
CA SER A 708 -16.36 -14.33 90.06
C SER A 708 -16.48 -15.56 90.91
N GLU A 709 -16.97 -16.63 90.36
CA GLU A 709 -16.54 -17.99 90.77
C GLU A 709 -16.01 -18.75 89.55
N LEU A 710 -14.69 -18.83 89.50
CA LEU A 710 -13.94 -19.73 88.68
C LEU A 710 -13.89 -21.08 89.36
N SER A 711 -14.45 -22.12 88.79
CA SER A 711 -14.03 -23.50 89.05
C SER A 711 -13.33 -24.05 87.79
N THR A 712 -12.06 -24.26 87.99
CA THR A 712 -11.11 -24.96 87.12
C THR A 712 -11.56 -26.42 86.95
N ASP A 713 -11.60 -26.82 85.70
CA ASP A 713 -11.36 -28.22 85.37
C ASP A 713 -10.44 -28.31 84.13
N ARG A 714 -9.17 -28.74 84.42
CA ARG A 714 -8.16 -29.06 83.45
C ARG A 714 -8.36 -30.50 83.01
N GLY A 715 -8.44 -30.73 81.77
CA GLY A 715 -8.25 -32.01 81.12
C GLY A 715 -7.24 -31.85 79.99
N GLU A 716 -6.06 -32.32 80.28
CA GLU A 716 -4.95 -32.49 79.32
C GLU A 716 -5.40 -33.38 78.17
N GLU A 717 -5.03 -33.02 76.98
CA GLU A 717 -4.63 -34.00 75.97
C GLU A 717 -3.65 -33.38 74.96
N ALA A 718 -2.63 -34.17 74.67
CA ALA A 718 -1.28 -33.87 74.19
C ALA A 718 -1.22 -33.40 72.75
N LEU A 719 -0.22 -32.59 72.56
CA LEU A 719 0.45 -32.28 71.28
C LEU A 719 1.08 -33.54 70.66
N GLU A 720 0.88 -33.73 69.38
CA GLU A 720 1.86 -34.36 68.49
C GLU A 720 2.05 -33.51 67.20
N GLN A 721 3.21 -32.94 67.14
CA GLN A 721 3.78 -32.42 65.88
C GLN A 721 4.53 -33.58 65.20
N PRO A 722 4.66 -33.56 63.90
CA PRO A 722 5.88 -34.01 63.25
C PRO A 722 6.57 -32.88 62.48
N GLY A 723 7.84 -32.77 62.77
CA GLY A 723 8.77 -31.87 62.10
C GLY A 723 9.32 -32.44 60.79
N PRO A 724 10.32 -31.79 60.19
CA PRO A 724 10.47 -31.68 58.78
C PRO A 724 11.55 -32.57 58.14
N SER A 725 11.36 -32.88 56.85
CA SER A 725 12.48 -33.29 55.98
C SER A 725 12.08 -32.86 54.55
N GLY A 726 12.82 -32.18 53.75
CA GLY A 726 14.22 -32.11 53.46
C GLY A 726 14.50 -32.74 52.10
N HIS A 727 14.88 -31.89 51.11
CA HIS A 727 15.57 -32.21 49.85
C HIS A 727 14.81 -32.95 48.72
N ARG A 728 14.63 -32.36 47.58
CA ARG A 728 15.41 -31.88 46.43
C ARG A 728 14.51 -31.14 45.41
#